data_feb7e71d7adc90ea9877eed7f8f19abb
#
_entry.id   feb7e71d7adc90ea9877eed7f8f19abb
#
_cell.length_a   1.000
_cell.length_b   1.000
_cell.length_c   1.000
_cell.angle_alpha   90.00
_cell.angle_beta   90.00
_cell.angle_gamma   90.00
#
_symmetry.space_group_name_H-M   'P 1'
#
loop_
_entity.id
_entity.type
_entity.pdbx_description
1 polymer ?
#
loop_
_entity_poly.entity_id
_entity_poly.type
_entity_poly.pdbx_seq_one_letter_code
_entity_poly.pdbx_strand_id
1 'polypeptide(L)'
;MTSSHPTDRSERRGVPRWLRVLIPAVLILGWLAAAGIGGPTFGKLSTVVSNDQTSFLPATAESTEVQALLPEFLGADELPAIVVVAADAELDASALEGVDALQQAIAELDGVVETSPVVPSDDGQAAQIVALLDASGPSSDLTGVVEELRAEVTDADLGEGVQAAVTGPAGFTADIAAAFEGIDGILLLVALGAVFIILVLVYRSPLLPLLVLFTSVAALCLAILIVFTLAQADILTLSGQTQGILFILVVGAATDYALLYTARFREALGQTQSRWQATLAALRGSTEPIVASGGTVIAGLLCLLLSDLVSNQQLGPVAAIGIATSILAGLTLLPALLLAFGRVAFWPVAPTPARPRTKPEDKGVWGAVARLVDRRSRAVWIVTALVLGAGALGVTQLQANGVPSSDFVVGESEARDGQALLSAHYPGGSGSPTQVVVPEADQDAVAEALADAEGVEGVAVASEDSPSGSIPLPVDPASPFAAAAPTVVDGQVLLQATLVAAPDSDEAQQVVRELRDVVHGASADGIVGGPTATAIDTNDASQRDRALIIPIVLVVISLILMLLLRSIAAALLLLATTVLSYGTALGVGALILTALGIPAMDPSVPLFAFVFLVALGVDYNIFLMTRVREEVGRIGHRRGVLRGLRVTGGVITSAGVVLAATFAALGVIPVLFLLQLAIIVALGVLIDTTLVRSLLVPALALEIGPNTWWPSKLGRGPR
;
A
#
# COMPACT_ATOMS: atom_id res chain seq x y z
N MET A 1 -57.71 56.44 3.41
CA MET A 1 -57.66 55.03 3.00
C MET A 1 -56.23 54.55 3.15
N THR A 2 -55.97 53.94 4.28
CA THR A 2 -54.66 53.45 4.70
C THR A 2 -54.49 51.99 4.25
N SER A 3 -53.61 51.71 3.30
CA SER A 3 -53.26 50.35 2.88
C SER A 3 -52.25 49.77 3.83
N SER A 4 -52.68 48.83 4.65
CA SER A 4 -51.82 47.98 5.50
C SER A 4 -51.12 46.95 4.63
N HIS A 5 -49.78 47.02 4.55
CA HIS A 5 -48.92 45.94 4.10
C HIS A 5 -48.91 44.78 5.12
N PRO A 6 -49.16 43.54 4.73
CA PRO A 6 -48.94 42.42 5.64
C PRO A 6 -47.41 42.13 5.71
N THR A 7 -46.86 42.35 6.88
CA THR A 7 -45.49 41.89 7.23
C THR A 7 -45.52 40.36 7.37
N ASP A 8 -45.13 39.65 6.33
CA ASP A 8 -44.84 38.23 6.40
C ASP A 8 -43.53 38.03 7.18
N ARG A 9 -43.64 37.98 8.48
CA ARG A 9 -42.59 37.50 9.39
C ARG A 9 -42.75 36.02 9.54
N SER A 10 -42.23 35.23 8.57
CA SER A 10 -41.89 33.86 8.83
C SER A 10 -40.69 33.84 9.79
N GLU A 11 -40.94 33.88 11.08
CA GLU A 11 -39.98 33.58 12.13
C GLU A 11 -39.49 32.15 11.93
N ARG A 12 -38.37 31.99 11.22
CA ARG A 12 -37.61 30.74 11.26
C ARG A 12 -37.19 30.55 12.72
N ARG A 13 -37.87 29.62 13.43
CA ARG A 13 -37.52 29.19 14.81
C ARG A 13 -36.03 28.84 14.83
N GLY A 14 -35.22 29.75 15.31
CA GLY A 14 -33.79 29.55 15.46
C GLY A 14 -33.53 28.47 16.51
N VAL A 15 -32.57 27.57 16.24
CA VAL A 15 -32.15 26.54 17.21
C VAL A 15 -31.90 27.19 18.59
N PRO A 16 -32.45 26.64 19.69
CA PRO A 16 -32.27 27.14 21.04
C PRO A 16 -30.79 27.28 21.44
N ARG A 17 -30.45 28.29 22.25
CA ARG A 17 -29.05 28.54 22.61
C ARG A 17 -28.37 27.36 23.31
N TRP A 18 -29.07 26.61 24.13
CA TRP A 18 -28.55 25.45 24.82
C TRP A 18 -28.17 24.28 23.85
N LEU A 19 -28.96 24.06 22.80
CA LEU A 19 -28.65 23.07 21.77
C LEU A 19 -27.38 23.44 20.97
N ARG A 20 -27.10 24.73 20.78
CA ARG A 20 -25.87 25.20 20.11
C ARG A 20 -24.60 24.90 20.90
N VAL A 21 -24.70 24.64 22.19
CA VAL A 21 -23.58 24.22 23.08
C VAL A 21 -23.61 22.72 23.29
N LEU A 22 -24.79 22.12 23.48
CA LEU A 22 -24.93 20.70 23.77
C LEU A 22 -24.49 19.83 22.59
N ILE A 23 -24.91 20.15 21.36
CA ILE A 23 -24.56 19.34 20.18
C ILE A 23 -23.03 19.22 19.98
N PRO A 24 -22.26 20.34 19.93
CA PRO A 24 -20.81 20.24 19.83
C PRO A 24 -20.17 19.51 21.00
N ALA A 25 -20.66 19.73 22.24
CA ALA A 25 -20.13 19.08 23.42
C ALA A 25 -20.30 17.56 23.36
N VAL A 26 -21.49 17.07 23.00
CA VAL A 26 -21.77 15.64 22.84
C VAL A 26 -20.91 15.03 21.73
N LEU A 27 -20.76 15.73 20.59
CA LEU A 27 -19.92 15.25 19.49
C LEU A 27 -18.44 15.17 19.93
N ILE A 28 -17.90 16.19 20.58
CA ILE A 28 -16.52 16.18 21.07
C ILE A 28 -16.31 15.07 22.10
N LEU A 29 -17.24 14.91 23.07
CA LEU A 29 -17.14 13.86 24.07
C LEU A 29 -17.27 12.45 23.48
N GLY A 30 -18.15 12.27 22.49
CA GLY A 30 -18.28 10.99 21.77
C GLY A 30 -16.99 10.62 21.03
N TRP A 31 -16.37 11.59 20.36
CA TRP A 31 -15.10 11.37 19.67
C TRP A 31 -13.93 11.17 20.63
N LEU A 32 -13.90 11.86 21.78
CA LEU A 32 -12.91 11.63 22.83
C LEU A 32 -13.06 10.23 23.42
N ALA A 33 -14.30 9.75 23.62
CA ALA A 33 -14.54 8.37 24.08
C ALA A 33 -14.07 7.35 23.03
N ALA A 34 -14.39 7.57 21.74
CA ALA A 34 -13.93 6.70 20.65
C ALA A 34 -12.39 6.67 20.55
N ALA A 35 -11.74 7.85 20.67
CA ALA A 35 -10.29 7.94 20.68
C ALA A 35 -9.67 7.33 21.95
N GLY A 36 -10.33 7.47 23.11
CA GLY A 36 -9.88 6.89 24.37
C GLY A 36 -9.95 5.35 24.41
N ILE A 37 -10.87 4.74 23.62
CA ILE A 37 -10.95 3.29 23.46
C ILE A 37 -10.01 2.83 22.33
N GLY A 38 -10.04 3.52 21.17
CA GLY A 38 -9.27 3.14 20.00
C GLY A 38 -7.76 3.42 20.11
N GLY A 39 -7.35 4.40 20.95
CA GLY A 39 -5.93 4.69 21.18
C GLY A 39 -5.17 3.52 21.80
N PRO A 40 -5.62 2.96 22.94
CA PRO A 40 -5.00 1.74 23.51
C PRO A 40 -5.07 0.52 22.58
N THR A 41 -6.07 0.43 21.69
CA THR A 41 -6.18 -0.64 20.70
C THR A 41 -5.05 -0.58 19.67
N PHE A 42 -4.47 0.59 19.43
CA PHE A 42 -3.29 0.76 18.57
C PHE A 42 -2.12 -0.15 19.00
N GLY A 43 -1.81 -0.18 20.31
CA GLY A 43 -0.74 -1.04 20.84
C GLY A 43 -1.08 -2.56 20.86
N LYS A 44 -2.32 -2.93 20.50
CA LYS A 44 -2.75 -4.33 20.39
C LYS A 44 -2.87 -4.80 18.93
N LEU A 45 -2.63 -3.94 17.96
CA LEU A 45 -2.76 -4.29 16.55
C LEU A 45 -1.81 -5.44 16.17
N SER A 46 -0.60 -5.47 16.70
CA SER A 46 0.36 -6.55 16.49
C SER A 46 -0.17 -7.95 16.84
N THR A 47 -1.16 -8.04 17.75
CA THR A 47 -1.76 -9.35 18.13
C THR A 47 -2.75 -9.89 17.09
N VAL A 48 -3.15 -9.11 16.10
CA VAL A 48 -4.09 -9.50 15.03
C VAL A 48 -3.51 -9.27 13.62
N VAL A 49 -2.29 -8.76 13.55
CA VAL A 49 -1.55 -8.61 12.28
C VAL A 49 -0.89 -9.95 11.97
N SER A 50 -1.19 -10.49 10.80
CA SER A 50 -0.50 -11.64 10.23
C SER A 50 0.35 -11.16 9.05
N ASN A 51 1.65 -11.43 9.12
CA ASN A 51 2.58 -11.22 8.00
C ASN A 51 2.96 -12.57 7.36
N ASP A 52 2.15 -13.61 7.61
CA ASP A 52 2.29 -14.90 6.97
C ASP A 52 2.19 -14.78 5.45
N GLN A 53 3.08 -15.46 4.74
CA GLN A 53 3.14 -15.44 3.27
C GLN A 53 1.82 -15.88 2.63
N THR A 54 1.11 -16.83 3.23
CA THR A 54 -0.21 -17.29 2.74
C THR A 54 -1.24 -16.17 2.66
N SER A 55 -1.13 -15.14 3.51
CA SER A 55 -2.02 -13.95 3.51
C SER A 55 -1.88 -13.08 2.26
N PHE A 56 -0.83 -13.27 1.47
CA PHE A 56 -0.55 -12.49 0.27
C PHE A 56 -0.81 -13.25 -1.02
N LEU A 57 -0.99 -14.58 -0.95
CA LEU A 57 -1.06 -15.45 -2.11
C LEU A 57 -2.40 -15.35 -2.86
N PRO A 58 -2.41 -15.74 -4.15
CA PRO A 58 -3.66 -15.92 -4.89
C PRO A 58 -4.47 -17.09 -4.28
N ALA A 59 -5.77 -16.86 -4.04
CA ALA A 59 -6.61 -17.86 -3.36
C ALA A 59 -6.81 -19.17 -4.16
N THR A 60 -6.57 -19.17 -5.48
CA THR A 60 -6.87 -20.28 -6.39
C THR A 60 -5.64 -20.88 -7.05
N ALA A 61 -4.44 -20.53 -6.62
CA ALA A 61 -3.20 -20.99 -7.24
C ALA A 61 -2.73 -22.34 -6.67
N GLU A 62 -2.09 -23.16 -7.49
CA GLU A 62 -1.48 -24.43 -7.07
C GLU A 62 -0.45 -24.23 -5.97
N SER A 63 0.37 -23.18 -6.09
CA SER A 63 1.38 -22.86 -5.08
C SER A 63 0.76 -22.56 -3.70
N THR A 64 -0.44 -22.00 -3.65
CA THR A 64 -1.18 -21.75 -2.42
C THR A 64 -1.70 -23.06 -1.82
N GLU A 65 -2.17 -23.98 -2.66
CA GLU A 65 -2.63 -25.30 -2.23
C GLU A 65 -1.47 -26.13 -1.67
N VAL A 66 -0.33 -26.17 -2.38
CA VAL A 66 0.89 -26.80 -1.86
C VAL A 66 1.32 -26.19 -0.53
N GLN A 67 1.36 -24.85 -0.43
CA GLN A 67 1.74 -24.17 0.81
C GLN A 67 0.83 -24.53 1.99
N ALA A 68 -0.45 -24.78 1.76
CA ALA A 68 -1.38 -25.20 2.80
C ALA A 68 -1.15 -26.65 3.28
N LEU A 69 -0.61 -27.51 2.39
CA LEU A 69 -0.32 -28.90 2.69
C LEU A 69 1.06 -29.12 3.35
N LEU A 70 2.01 -28.19 3.17
CA LEU A 70 3.38 -28.33 3.67
C LEU A 70 3.48 -28.67 5.17
N PRO A 71 2.71 -28.04 6.07
CA PRO A 71 2.77 -28.35 7.50
C PRO A 71 2.45 -29.82 7.83
N GLU A 72 1.68 -30.50 6.97
CA GLU A 72 1.32 -31.92 7.17
C GLU A 72 2.45 -32.87 6.76
N PHE A 73 3.36 -32.43 5.85
CA PHE A 73 4.47 -33.24 5.36
C PHE A 73 5.80 -32.97 6.09
N LEU A 74 6.03 -31.71 6.51
CA LEU A 74 7.31 -31.28 7.07
C LEU A 74 7.29 -31.12 8.61
N GLY A 75 6.16 -31.44 9.24
CA GLY A 75 5.87 -31.07 10.63
C GLY A 75 5.14 -29.73 10.72
N ALA A 76 4.11 -29.69 11.53
CA ALA A 76 3.32 -28.48 11.71
C ALA A 76 4.22 -27.37 12.31
N ASP A 77 4.32 -26.26 11.60
CA ASP A 77 4.88 -25.03 12.11
C ASP A 77 6.41 -24.98 12.29
N GLU A 78 7.19 -25.71 11.46
CA GLU A 78 8.65 -25.61 11.44
C GLU A 78 9.12 -24.78 10.24
N LEU A 79 10.00 -23.79 10.49
CA LEU A 79 10.61 -22.97 9.43
C LEU A 79 12.12 -23.19 9.41
N PRO A 80 12.69 -23.56 8.24
CA PRO A 80 14.13 -23.75 8.14
C PRO A 80 14.89 -22.41 8.11
N ALA A 81 15.87 -22.29 9.01
CA ALA A 81 16.95 -21.33 8.95
C ALA A 81 18.20 -22.01 8.39
N ILE A 82 18.93 -21.37 7.51
CA ILE A 82 20.16 -21.88 6.93
C ILE A 82 21.32 -21.02 7.43
N VAL A 83 22.22 -21.64 8.18
CA VAL A 83 23.49 -21.03 8.57
C VAL A 83 24.49 -21.41 7.50
N VAL A 84 25.07 -20.43 6.82
CA VAL A 84 26.13 -20.63 5.84
C VAL A 84 27.45 -20.05 6.38
N VAL A 85 28.50 -20.85 6.31
CA VAL A 85 29.87 -20.48 6.68
C VAL A 85 30.71 -20.59 5.44
N ALA A 86 31.44 -19.55 5.04
CA ALA A 86 32.24 -19.54 3.82
C ALA A 86 33.57 -18.80 4.01
N ALA A 87 34.58 -19.18 3.25
CA ALA A 87 35.90 -18.54 3.22
C ALA A 87 36.42 -18.39 1.78
N ASP A 88 37.37 -17.48 1.56
CA ASP A 88 38.01 -17.29 0.24
C ASP A 88 38.88 -18.49 -0.21
N ALA A 89 39.11 -19.48 0.67
CA ALA A 89 39.88 -20.70 0.44
C ALA A 89 39.17 -21.91 1.07
N GLU A 90 39.65 -23.13 0.77
CA GLU A 90 39.13 -24.34 1.42
C GLU A 90 39.15 -24.19 2.96
N LEU A 91 37.99 -24.55 3.58
CA LEU A 91 37.87 -24.56 5.04
C LEU A 91 38.90 -25.53 5.65
N ASP A 92 39.75 -25.05 6.50
CA ASP A 92 40.73 -25.90 7.18
C ASP A 92 40.07 -26.72 8.31
N ALA A 93 40.86 -27.69 8.85
CA ALA A 93 40.32 -28.58 9.89
C ALA A 93 39.88 -27.81 11.15
N SER A 94 40.49 -26.65 11.45
CA SER A 94 40.09 -25.85 12.61
C SER A 94 38.77 -25.08 12.38
N ALA A 95 38.57 -24.59 11.16
CA ALA A 95 37.29 -23.98 10.77
C ALA A 95 36.15 -25.00 10.80
N LEU A 96 36.39 -26.23 10.29
CA LEU A 96 35.40 -27.30 10.33
C LEU A 96 35.08 -27.73 11.77
N GLU A 97 36.09 -27.82 12.68
CA GLU A 97 35.84 -28.06 14.11
C GLU A 97 34.98 -26.92 14.72
N GLY A 98 35.21 -25.65 14.30
CA GLY A 98 34.42 -24.51 14.71
C GLY A 98 32.97 -24.61 14.22
N VAL A 99 32.77 -25.06 12.97
CA VAL A 99 31.41 -25.25 12.39
C VAL A 99 30.67 -26.38 13.11
N ASP A 100 31.38 -27.49 13.44
CA ASP A 100 30.76 -28.59 14.21
C ASP A 100 30.36 -28.14 15.65
N ALA A 101 31.20 -27.29 16.27
CA ALA A 101 30.90 -26.72 17.58
C ALA A 101 29.69 -25.75 17.49
N LEU A 102 29.65 -24.92 16.45
CA LEU A 102 28.53 -24.04 16.18
C LEU A 102 27.20 -24.82 15.97
N GLN A 103 27.25 -25.91 15.20
CA GLN A 103 26.06 -26.79 14.99
C GLN A 103 25.55 -27.34 16.33
N GLN A 104 26.42 -27.74 17.24
CA GLN A 104 26.02 -28.22 18.56
C GLN A 104 25.43 -27.08 19.41
N ALA A 105 26.02 -25.89 19.38
CA ALA A 105 25.50 -24.74 20.09
C ALA A 105 24.10 -24.33 19.59
N ILE A 106 23.91 -24.32 18.27
CA ILE A 106 22.60 -24.06 17.65
C ILE A 106 21.54 -25.08 18.09
N ALA A 107 21.92 -26.37 18.18
CA ALA A 107 21.00 -27.42 18.60
C ALA A 107 20.53 -27.29 20.08
N GLU A 108 21.25 -26.51 20.90
CA GLU A 108 20.93 -26.24 22.30
C GLU A 108 20.05 -24.96 22.48
N LEU A 109 19.84 -24.17 21.43
CA LEU A 109 19.02 -22.95 21.51
C LEU A 109 17.53 -23.27 21.71
N ASP A 110 16.90 -22.52 22.60
CA ASP A 110 15.45 -22.60 22.81
C ASP A 110 14.70 -22.17 21.52
N GLY A 111 13.81 -23.01 21.01
CA GLY A 111 13.07 -22.77 19.77
C GLY A 111 13.68 -23.41 18.52
N VAL A 112 14.85 -24.05 18.63
CA VAL A 112 15.38 -24.94 17.60
C VAL A 112 14.86 -26.36 17.86
N VAL A 113 14.18 -26.92 16.87
CA VAL A 113 13.61 -28.28 16.97
C VAL A 113 14.65 -29.33 16.62
N GLU A 114 15.33 -29.14 15.51
CA GLU A 114 16.34 -30.04 14.97
C GLU A 114 17.38 -29.29 14.15
N THR A 115 18.60 -29.83 14.06
CA THR A 115 19.67 -29.31 13.19
C THR A 115 20.19 -30.41 12.27
N SER A 116 20.43 -30.10 11.01
CA SER A 116 21.09 -31.01 10.08
C SER A 116 22.55 -31.24 10.47
N PRO A 117 23.18 -32.35 10.02
CA PRO A 117 24.63 -32.45 9.99
C PRO A 117 25.21 -31.30 9.13
N VAL A 118 26.50 -30.97 9.40
CA VAL A 118 27.25 -30.01 8.58
C VAL A 118 27.39 -30.57 7.15
N VAL A 119 26.97 -29.83 6.15
CA VAL A 119 27.05 -30.20 4.74
C VAL A 119 28.09 -29.31 4.06
N PRO A 120 29.29 -29.84 3.70
CA PRO A 120 30.29 -29.06 2.97
C PRO A 120 29.88 -28.82 1.52
N SER A 121 30.33 -27.71 0.94
CA SER A 121 30.20 -27.44 -0.49
C SER A 121 31.12 -28.29 -1.34
N ASP A 122 30.82 -28.46 -2.61
CA ASP A 122 31.63 -29.23 -3.56
C ASP A 122 33.07 -28.66 -3.77
N ASP A 123 33.18 -27.33 -3.61
CA ASP A 123 34.47 -26.62 -3.71
C ASP A 123 35.28 -26.62 -2.40
N GLY A 124 34.69 -27.15 -1.31
CA GLY A 124 35.31 -27.19 0.02
C GLY A 124 35.51 -25.83 0.69
N GLN A 125 34.98 -24.74 0.11
CA GLN A 125 35.13 -23.37 0.62
C GLN A 125 34.00 -22.94 1.53
N ALA A 126 32.88 -23.70 1.56
CA ALA A 126 31.76 -23.40 2.44
C ALA A 126 31.20 -24.65 3.12
N ALA A 127 30.47 -24.41 4.22
CA ALA A 127 29.67 -25.39 4.92
C ALA A 127 28.32 -24.80 5.29
N GLN A 128 27.25 -25.59 5.23
CA GLN A 128 25.92 -25.18 5.64
C GLN A 128 25.34 -26.07 6.74
N ILE A 129 24.54 -25.47 7.62
CA ILE A 129 23.74 -26.12 8.66
C ILE A 129 22.30 -25.66 8.45
N VAL A 130 21.36 -26.59 8.39
CA VAL A 130 19.94 -26.28 8.40
C VAL A 130 19.41 -26.46 9.81
N ALA A 131 18.83 -25.44 10.39
CA ALA A 131 18.15 -25.47 11.68
C ALA A 131 16.64 -25.32 11.46
N LEU A 132 15.84 -26.27 11.96
CA LEU A 132 14.40 -26.20 11.96
C LEU A 132 13.94 -25.42 13.20
N LEU A 133 13.29 -24.27 12.99
CA LEU A 133 12.82 -23.40 14.07
C LEU A 133 11.31 -23.61 14.29
N ASP A 134 10.92 -23.67 15.58
CA ASP A 134 9.50 -23.75 15.95
C ASP A 134 8.77 -22.42 15.63
N ALA A 135 7.91 -22.46 14.65
CA ALA A 135 7.03 -21.35 14.28
C ALA A 135 5.59 -21.55 14.77
N SER A 136 5.33 -22.50 15.68
CA SER A 136 4.00 -22.90 16.14
C SER A 136 3.28 -21.81 16.93
N GLY A 137 2.25 -21.23 16.32
CA GLY A 137 1.27 -20.37 16.93
C GLY A 137 1.61 -18.86 16.97
N PRO A 138 0.62 -18.03 17.29
CA PRO A 138 0.73 -16.56 17.25
C PRO A 138 1.62 -15.95 18.35
N SER A 139 2.22 -16.77 19.20
CA SER A 139 3.15 -16.38 20.27
C SER A 139 4.56 -16.95 20.11
N SER A 140 4.86 -17.66 19.00
CA SER A 140 6.25 -18.04 18.69
C SER A 140 7.06 -16.79 18.40
N ASP A 141 8.12 -16.57 19.16
CA ASP A 141 9.06 -15.46 18.95
C ASP A 141 10.12 -15.86 17.92
N LEU A 142 9.68 -16.20 16.70
CA LEU A 142 10.58 -16.58 15.62
C LEU A 142 11.68 -15.54 15.38
N THR A 143 11.33 -14.24 15.50
CA THR A 143 12.31 -13.16 15.36
C THR A 143 13.35 -13.21 16.45
N GLY A 144 12.96 -13.46 17.71
CA GLY A 144 13.88 -13.62 18.83
C GLY A 144 14.79 -14.83 18.66
N VAL A 145 14.25 -15.97 18.24
CA VAL A 145 15.05 -17.21 18.00
C VAL A 145 16.06 -16.96 16.86
N VAL A 146 15.67 -16.29 15.77
CA VAL A 146 16.62 -15.95 14.69
C VAL A 146 17.66 -14.95 15.17
N GLU A 147 17.32 -13.98 16.02
CA GLU A 147 18.31 -13.05 16.60
C GLU A 147 19.29 -13.77 17.53
N GLU A 148 18.83 -14.73 18.35
CA GLU A 148 19.71 -15.58 19.18
C GLU A 148 20.62 -16.45 18.30
N LEU A 149 20.09 -17.02 17.22
CA LEU A 149 20.87 -17.77 16.24
C LEU A 149 21.97 -16.91 15.58
N ARG A 150 21.64 -15.66 15.20
CA ARG A 150 22.60 -14.69 14.66
C ARG A 150 23.67 -14.31 15.66
N ALA A 151 23.30 -14.15 16.91
CA ALA A 151 24.25 -13.87 17.98
C ALA A 151 25.23 -15.03 18.17
N GLU A 152 24.74 -16.28 18.16
CA GLU A 152 25.60 -17.47 18.27
C GLU A 152 26.56 -17.61 17.08
N VAL A 153 26.08 -17.35 15.85
CA VAL A 153 26.89 -17.32 14.63
C VAL A 153 27.99 -16.24 14.71
N THR A 154 27.64 -15.06 15.27
CA THR A 154 28.59 -13.94 15.41
C THR A 154 29.66 -14.22 16.46
N ASP A 155 29.29 -14.90 17.55
CA ASP A 155 30.20 -15.22 18.67
C ASP A 155 31.02 -16.48 18.42
N ALA A 156 30.75 -17.25 17.36
CA ALA A 156 31.47 -18.48 17.02
C ALA A 156 32.92 -18.20 16.59
N ASP A 157 33.84 -18.99 17.11
CA ASP A 157 35.27 -18.92 16.72
C ASP A 157 35.54 -19.78 15.47
N LEU A 158 35.28 -19.20 14.31
CA LEU A 158 35.38 -19.85 13.00
C LEU A 158 36.76 -19.64 12.33
N GLY A 159 37.66 -18.84 12.94
CA GLY A 159 38.98 -18.51 12.40
C GLY A 159 39.02 -17.22 11.58
N GLU A 160 40.26 -16.77 11.24
CA GLU A 160 40.46 -15.52 10.48
C GLU A 160 40.03 -15.69 9.00
N GLY A 161 39.23 -14.76 8.50
CA GLY A 161 38.83 -14.73 7.08
C GLY A 161 37.63 -15.62 6.76
N VAL A 162 36.98 -16.21 7.75
CA VAL A 162 35.71 -16.95 7.59
C VAL A 162 34.54 -16.00 7.81
N GLN A 163 33.57 -16.04 6.93
CA GLN A 163 32.31 -15.31 7.03
C GLN A 163 31.18 -16.29 7.34
N ALA A 164 30.25 -15.90 8.19
CA ALA A 164 29.08 -16.69 8.47
C ALA A 164 27.84 -15.79 8.48
N ALA A 165 26.71 -16.32 8.06
CA ALA A 165 25.43 -15.60 8.02
C ALA A 165 24.24 -16.56 8.14
N VAL A 166 23.12 -16.02 8.62
CA VAL A 166 21.83 -16.74 8.72
C VAL A 166 20.93 -16.31 7.57
N THR A 167 20.47 -17.29 6.80
CA THR A 167 19.54 -17.10 5.66
C THR A 167 18.41 -18.14 5.68
N GLY A 168 17.78 -18.35 4.56
CA GLY A 168 16.65 -19.28 4.42
C GLY A 168 15.29 -18.65 4.82
N PRO A 169 14.21 -19.42 4.73
CA PRO A 169 12.84 -18.94 4.98
C PRO A 169 12.64 -18.25 6.34
N ALA A 170 13.22 -18.82 7.42
CA ALA A 170 13.14 -18.23 8.76
C ALA A 170 13.90 -16.88 8.84
N GLY A 171 15.10 -16.79 8.23
CA GLY A 171 15.89 -15.58 8.19
C GLY A 171 15.17 -14.44 7.46
N PHE A 172 14.59 -14.70 6.29
CA PHE A 172 13.81 -13.70 5.56
C PHE A 172 12.52 -13.30 6.29
N THR A 173 11.85 -14.25 6.94
CA THR A 173 10.64 -13.96 7.73
C THR A 173 10.97 -13.04 8.91
N ALA A 174 12.10 -13.30 9.61
CA ALA A 174 12.58 -12.46 10.70
C ALA A 174 12.95 -11.04 10.21
N ASP A 175 13.66 -10.91 9.07
CA ASP A 175 13.99 -9.60 8.50
C ASP A 175 12.74 -8.80 8.11
N ILE A 176 11.72 -9.46 7.54
CA ILE A 176 10.45 -8.82 7.21
C ILE A 176 9.72 -8.38 8.51
N ALA A 177 9.68 -9.24 9.53
CA ALA A 177 9.05 -8.91 10.79
C ALA A 177 9.76 -7.73 11.47
N ALA A 178 11.09 -7.74 11.53
CA ALA A 178 11.90 -6.65 12.04
C ALA A 178 11.69 -5.35 11.27
N ALA A 179 11.50 -5.42 9.94
CA ALA A 179 11.20 -4.26 9.11
C ALA A 179 9.86 -3.58 9.47
N PHE A 180 8.93 -4.31 10.07
CA PHE A 180 7.66 -3.76 10.56
C PHE A 180 7.69 -3.43 12.06
N GLU A 181 8.66 -3.90 12.83
CA GLU A 181 8.73 -3.69 14.27
C GLU A 181 9.05 -2.23 14.62
N GLY A 182 8.30 -1.66 15.54
CA GLY A 182 8.50 -0.30 16.05
C GLY A 182 8.25 0.85 15.07
N ILE A 183 7.98 0.57 13.80
CA ILE A 183 7.85 1.59 12.73
C ILE A 183 6.54 2.36 12.81
N ASP A 184 5.49 1.76 13.35
CA ASP A 184 4.15 2.38 13.43
C ASP A 184 4.18 3.77 14.09
N GLY A 185 4.91 3.90 15.19
CA GLY A 185 5.07 5.15 15.90
C GLY A 185 5.87 6.18 15.11
N ILE A 186 6.94 5.75 14.46
CA ILE A 186 7.83 6.61 13.64
C ILE A 186 7.10 7.07 12.38
N LEU A 187 6.45 6.16 11.66
CA LEU A 187 5.65 6.47 10.48
C LEU A 187 4.59 7.53 10.79
N LEU A 188 3.81 7.31 11.85
CA LEU A 188 2.76 8.22 12.26
C LEU A 188 3.33 9.59 12.68
N LEU A 189 4.43 9.61 13.42
CA LEU A 189 5.12 10.83 13.85
C LEU A 189 5.64 11.62 12.65
N VAL A 190 6.30 10.98 11.70
CA VAL A 190 6.83 11.61 10.47
C VAL A 190 5.67 12.17 9.63
N ALA A 191 4.62 11.38 9.41
CA ALA A 191 3.46 11.82 8.66
C ALA A 191 2.76 13.02 9.32
N LEU A 192 2.45 12.94 10.62
CA LEU A 192 1.81 14.01 11.37
C LEU A 192 2.70 15.26 11.45
N GLY A 193 4.01 15.08 11.64
CA GLY A 193 4.99 16.17 11.66
C GLY A 193 5.08 16.91 10.33
N ALA A 194 5.17 16.17 9.22
CA ALA A 194 5.18 16.74 7.88
C ALA A 194 3.88 17.51 7.59
N VAL A 195 2.73 16.90 7.88
CA VAL A 195 1.42 17.54 7.72
C VAL A 195 1.31 18.79 8.60
N PHE A 196 1.75 18.73 9.87
CA PHE A 196 1.74 19.88 10.76
C PHE A 196 2.53 21.07 10.18
N ILE A 197 3.76 20.82 9.74
CA ILE A 197 4.63 21.86 9.16
C ILE A 197 3.96 22.50 7.94
N ILE A 198 3.47 21.67 7.02
CA ILE A 198 2.82 22.16 5.80
C ILE A 198 1.57 22.97 6.14
N LEU A 199 0.73 22.49 7.05
CA LEU A 199 -0.48 23.21 7.46
C LEU A 199 -0.17 24.54 8.16
N VAL A 200 0.89 24.61 8.98
CA VAL A 200 1.34 25.89 9.60
C VAL A 200 1.74 26.88 8.51
N LEU A 201 2.50 26.44 7.50
CA LEU A 201 2.91 27.29 6.38
C LEU A 201 1.73 27.80 5.55
N VAL A 202 0.76 26.91 5.28
CA VAL A 202 -0.44 27.21 4.47
C VAL A 202 -1.40 28.14 5.20
N TYR A 203 -1.73 27.84 6.44
CA TYR A 203 -2.74 28.60 7.20
C TYR A 203 -2.15 29.79 7.95
N ARG A 204 -0.85 29.79 8.17
CA ARG A 204 -0.16 30.83 8.98
C ARG A 204 -0.79 30.95 10.37
N SER A 205 -1.18 29.83 10.93
CA SER A 205 -1.75 29.68 12.27
C SER A 205 -1.20 28.38 12.88
N PRO A 206 -0.71 28.37 14.12
CA PRO A 206 -0.27 27.13 14.77
C PRO A 206 -1.44 26.34 15.37
N LEU A 207 -2.53 26.98 15.75
CA LEU A 207 -3.66 26.33 16.43
C LEU A 207 -4.53 25.52 15.47
N LEU A 208 -4.74 26.02 14.26
CA LEU A 208 -5.60 25.34 13.27
C LEU A 208 -5.05 23.98 12.85
N PRO A 209 -3.75 23.82 12.52
CA PRO A 209 -3.15 22.52 12.28
C PRO A 209 -3.36 21.52 13.43
N LEU A 210 -3.22 21.96 14.68
CA LEU A 210 -3.46 21.07 15.83
C LEU A 210 -4.90 20.54 15.87
N LEU A 211 -5.90 21.40 15.57
CA LEU A 211 -7.30 20.97 15.52
C LEU A 211 -7.56 20.00 14.35
N VAL A 212 -6.91 20.22 13.21
CA VAL A 212 -7.00 19.34 12.04
C VAL A 212 -6.36 17.98 12.35
N LEU A 213 -5.13 17.98 12.88
CA LEU A 213 -4.43 16.75 13.23
C LEU A 213 -5.14 15.98 14.34
N PHE A 214 -5.68 16.66 15.34
CA PHE A 214 -6.50 16.02 16.36
C PHE A 214 -7.72 15.32 15.73
N THR A 215 -8.35 15.95 14.73
CA THR A 215 -9.46 15.33 14.00
C THR A 215 -9.01 14.10 13.22
N SER A 216 -7.83 14.15 12.58
CA SER A 216 -7.27 13.03 11.82
C SER A 216 -6.89 11.85 12.73
N VAL A 217 -6.25 12.13 13.87
CA VAL A 217 -5.90 11.10 14.86
C VAL A 217 -7.16 10.46 15.46
N ALA A 218 -8.19 11.25 15.78
CA ALA A 218 -9.46 10.71 16.28
C ALA A 218 -10.15 9.81 15.23
N ALA A 219 -10.10 10.19 13.94
CA ALA A 219 -10.60 9.36 12.85
C ALA A 219 -9.83 8.05 12.75
N LEU A 220 -8.49 8.11 12.88
CA LEU A 220 -7.62 6.94 12.88
C LEU A 220 -7.92 6.01 14.06
N CYS A 221 -8.04 6.52 15.27
CA CYS A 221 -8.41 5.71 16.44
C CYS A 221 -9.74 4.97 16.25
N LEU A 222 -10.74 5.63 15.65
CA LEU A 222 -12.02 4.98 15.35
C LEU A 222 -11.87 3.93 14.24
N ALA A 223 -11.08 4.20 13.19
CA ALA A 223 -10.81 3.24 12.13
C ALA A 223 -10.12 1.99 12.66
N ILE A 224 -9.07 2.17 13.48
CA ILE A 224 -8.34 1.09 14.14
C ILE A 224 -9.27 0.25 15.02
N LEU A 225 -10.11 0.89 15.83
CA LEU A 225 -11.06 0.18 16.68
C LEU A 225 -12.00 -0.72 15.86
N ILE A 226 -12.51 -0.22 14.74
CA ILE A 226 -13.41 -0.99 13.87
C ILE A 226 -12.65 -2.13 13.20
N VAL A 227 -11.48 -1.85 12.60
CA VAL A 227 -10.67 -2.86 11.91
C VAL A 227 -10.21 -3.94 12.88
N PHE A 228 -9.71 -3.57 14.06
CA PHE A 228 -9.31 -4.51 15.10
C PHE A 228 -10.45 -5.44 15.54
N THR A 229 -11.66 -4.89 15.77
CA THR A 229 -12.81 -5.71 16.16
C THR A 229 -13.26 -6.67 15.05
N LEU A 230 -13.13 -6.26 13.78
CA LEU A 230 -13.44 -7.12 12.64
C LEU A 230 -12.35 -8.20 12.44
N ALA A 231 -11.08 -7.86 12.68
CA ALA A 231 -9.98 -8.82 12.64
C ALA A 231 -10.10 -9.87 13.75
N GLN A 232 -10.45 -9.47 14.99
CA GLN A 232 -10.73 -10.42 16.08
C GLN A 232 -11.93 -11.33 15.84
N ALA A 233 -12.82 -10.94 14.94
CA ALA A 233 -13.97 -11.75 14.55
C ALA A 233 -13.72 -12.59 13.28
N ASP A 234 -12.47 -12.69 12.84
CA ASP A 234 -12.04 -13.40 11.62
C ASP A 234 -12.77 -12.95 10.33
N ILE A 235 -13.31 -11.71 10.32
CA ILE A 235 -13.98 -11.13 9.16
C ILE A 235 -12.98 -10.48 8.20
N LEU A 236 -11.86 -9.96 8.77
CA LEU A 236 -10.78 -9.31 8.02
C LEU A 236 -9.44 -9.85 8.49
N THR A 237 -8.51 -10.06 7.56
CA THR A 237 -7.10 -10.29 7.85
C THR A 237 -6.34 -8.97 7.72
N LEU A 238 -5.49 -8.64 8.68
CA LEU A 238 -4.69 -7.42 8.67
C LEU A 238 -3.22 -7.76 8.53
N SER A 239 -2.56 -7.20 7.51
CA SER A 239 -1.10 -7.26 7.37
C SER A 239 -0.45 -5.94 7.77
N GLY A 240 0.83 -5.94 8.11
CA GLY A 240 1.59 -4.73 8.40
C GLY A 240 1.57 -3.73 7.25
N GLN A 241 1.60 -4.21 6.01
CA GLN A 241 1.46 -3.41 4.80
C GLN A 241 0.10 -2.68 4.74
N THR A 242 -0.99 -3.42 4.94
CA THR A 242 -2.36 -2.85 4.95
C THR A 242 -2.55 -1.86 6.09
N GLN A 243 -1.95 -2.13 7.26
CA GLN A 243 -1.93 -1.24 8.42
C GLN A 243 -1.23 0.09 8.11
N GLY A 244 -0.02 0.05 7.55
CA GLY A 244 0.72 1.26 7.17
C GLY A 244 -0.04 2.12 6.16
N ILE A 245 -0.66 1.50 5.16
CA ILE A 245 -1.51 2.19 4.17
C ILE A 245 -2.74 2.81 4.84
N LEU A 246 -3.42 2.10 5.75
CA LEU A 246 -4.56 2.63 6.51
C LEU A 246 -4.19 3.92 7.25
N PHE A 247 -3.04 3.93 7.94
CA PHE A 247 -2.61 5.09 8.74
C PHE A 247 -2.42 6.33 7.86
N ILE A 248 -1.68 6.17 6.77
CA ILE A 248 -1.39 7.29 5.85
C ILE A 248 -2.66 7.75 5.14
N LEU A 249 -3.52 6.82 4.72
CA LEU A 249 -4.75 7.13 4.01
C LEU A 249 -5.73 7.91 4.91
N VAL A 250 -5.90 7.49 6.17
CA VAL A 250 -6.79 8.17 7.13
C VAL A 250 -6.26 9.56 7.47
N VAL A 251 -4.96 9.69 7.77
CA VAL A 251 -4.33 10.99 8.07
C VAL A 251 -4.44 11.93 6.87
N GLY A 252 -4.14 11.43 5.68
CA GLY A 252 -4.23 12.19 4.43
C GLY A 252 -5.65 12.64 4.11
N ALA A 253 -6.61 11.72 4.06
CA ALA A 253 -8.00 12.01 3.72
C ALA A 253 -8.70 12.88 4.76
N ALA A 254 -8.54 12.59 6.07
CA ALA A 254 -9.13 13.41 7.12
C ALA A 254 -8.58 14.85 7.08
N THR A 255 -7.28 15.02 6.81
CA THR A 255 -6.67 16.35 6.65
C THR A 255 -7.23 17.06 5.42
N ASP A 256 -7.42 16.37 4.31
CA ASP A 256 -7.97 16.93 3.08
C ASP A 256 -9.41 17.43 3.26
N TYR A 257 -10.28 16.61 3.84
CA TYR A 257 -11.66 17.01 4.17
C TYR A 257 -11.67 18.16 5.18
N ALA A 258 -10.74 18.16 6.12
CA ALA A 258 -10.57 19.27 7.05
C ALA A 258 -10.16 20.58 6.37
N LEU A 259 -9.28 20.52 5.36
CA LEU A 259 -8.89 21.67 4.54
C LEU A 259 -10.08 22.27 3.80
N LEU A 260 -10.91 21.43 3.19
CA LEU A 260 -12.11 21.83 2.46
C LEU A 260 -13.12 22.53 3.39
N TYR A 261 -13.43 21.89 4.52
CA TYR A 261 -14.37 22.47 5.50
C TYR A 261 -13.86 23.77 6.09
N THR A 262 -12.58 23.82 6.47
CA THR A 262 -11.95 25.00 7.06
C THR A 262 -11.93 26.20 6.11
N ALA A 263 -11.69 25.97 4.81
CA ALA A 263 -11.75 27.02 3.80
C ALA A 263 -13.15 27.65 3.71
N ARG A 264 -14.20 26.82 3.68
CA ARG A 264 -15.59 27.27 3.67
C ARG A 264 -15.99 27.97 4.98
N PHE A 265 -15.53 27.45 6.11
CA PHE A 265 -15.78 28.06 7.41
C PHE A 265 -15.13 29.45 7.53
N ARG A 266 -13.89 29.58 7.05
CA ARG A 266 -13.17 30.87 6.98
C ARG A 266 -13.90 31.89 6.09
N GLU A 267 -14.41 31.47 4.95
CA GLU A 267 -15.21 32.29 4.05
C GLU A 267 -16.49 32.78 4.75
N ALA A 268 -17.22 31.84 5.38
CA ALA A 268 -18.46 32.15 6.12
C ALA A 268 -18.24 33.08 7.33
N LEU A 269 -17.14 32.92 8.08
CA LEU A 269 -16.76 33.81 9.18
C LEU A 269 -16.47 35.26 8.73
N GLY A 270 -16.04 35.42 7.46
CA GLY A 270 -15.86 36.74 6.85
C GLY A 270 -17.20 37.44 6.50
N GLN A 271 -18.30 36.69 6.42
CA GLN A 271 -19.62 37.20 6.03
C GLN A 271 -20.59 37.38 7.23
N THR A 272 -20.38 36.65 8.34
CA THR A 272 -21.26 36.71 9.51
C THR A 272 -20.50 36.81 10.82
N GLN A 273 -21.11 37.47 11.83
CA GLN A 273 -20.57 37.50 13.19
C GLN A 273 -20.88 36.22 13.98
N SER A 274 -21.94 35.52 13.62
CA SER A 274 -22.40 34.31 14.33
C SER A 274 -21.57 33.09 13.94
N ARG A 275 -20.82 32.50 14.87
CA ARG A 275 -20.06 31.25 14.68
C ARG A 275 -20.99 30.11 14.25
N TRP A 276 -22.19 30.01 14.86
CA TRP A 276 -23.18 28.99 14.53
C TRP A 276 -23.67 29.08 13.07
N GLN A 277 -23.99 30.30 12.61
CA GLN A 277 -24.39 30.49 11.21
C GLN A 277 -23.25 30.19 10.24
N ALA A 278 -22.01 30.55 10.58
CA ALA A 278 -20.83 30.22 9.80
C ALA A 278 -20.63 28.71 9.70
N THR A 279 -20.77 27.97 10.83
CA THR A 279 -20.68 26.50 10.86
C THR A 279 -21.75 25.85 9.97
N LEU A 280 -23.00 26.26 10.08
CA LEU A 280 -24.08 25.73 9.24
C LEU A 280 -23.90 26.04 7.75
N ALA A 281 -23.42 27.23 7.43
CA ALA A 281 -23.12 27.62 6.04
C ALA A 281 -21.96 26.79 5.47
N ALA A 282 -20.91 26.59 6.26
CA ALA A 282 -19.78 25.75 5.89
C ALA A 282 -20.19 24.30 5.71
N LEU A 283 -20.97 23.72 6.65
CA LEU A 283 -21.47 22.34 6.52
C LEU A 283 -22.29 22.16 5.22
N ARG A 284 -23.26 23.05 4.96
CA ARG A 284 -24.05 22.96 3.73
C ARG A 284 -23.24 23.09 2.45
N GLY A 285 -22.14 23.84 2.49
CA GLY A 285 -21.26 24.04 1.34
C GLY A 285 -20.18 22.95 1.18
N SER A 286 -19.92 22.14 2.23
CA SER A 286 -18.84 21.14 2.22
C SER A 286 -19.37 19.71 2.22
N THR A 287 -20.57 19.43 2.75
CA THR A 287 -21.06 18.04 2.90
C THR A 287 -21.22 17.34 1.55
N GLU A 288 -21.86 17.97 0.56
CA GLU A 288 -22.05 17.36 -0.76
C GLU A 288 -20.69 17.04 -1.43
N PRO A 289 -19.73 17.96 -1.54
CA PRO A 289 -18.41 17.65 -2.09
C PRO A 289 -17.66 16.56 -1.31
N ILE A 290 -17.63 16.61 0.04
CA ILE A 290 -16.89 15.65 0.86
C ILE A 290 -17.49 14.24 0.74
N VAL A 291 -18.81 14.10 0.84
CA VAL A 291 -19.47 12.80 0.76
C VAL A 291 -19.38 12.22 -0.66
N ALA A 292 -19.51 13.06 -1.68
CA ALA A 292 -19.38 12.61 -3.07
C ALA A 292 -17.95 12.15 -3.36
N SER A 293 -16.95 12.92 -2.94
CA SER A 293 -15.52 12.66 -3.06
C SER A 293 -15.16 11.36 -2.33
N GLY A 294 -15.41 11.29 -1.02
CA GLY A 294 -15.09 10.09 -0.26
C GLY A 294 -15.89 8.86 -0.68
N GLY A 295 -17.13 9.03 -1.15
CA GLY A 295 -17.92 7.95 -1.74
C GLY A 295 -17.28 7.38 -3.03
N THR A 296 -16.66 8.24 -3.85
CA THR A 296 -15.90 7.82 -5.04
C THR A 296 -14.66 7.03 -4.65
N VAL A 297 -13.93 7.48 -3.61
CA VAL A 297 -12.75 6.77 -3.08
C VAL A 297 -13.16 5.39 -2.54
N ILE A 298 -14.19 5.34 -1.69
CA ILE A 298 -14.71 4.08 -1.13
C ILE A 298 -15.12 3.12 -2.26
N ALA A 299 -15.85 3.60 -3.26
CA ALA A 299 -16.27 2.76 -4.37
C ALA A 299 -15.08 2.22 -5.19
N GLY A 300 -14.06 3.03 -5.42
CA GLY A 300 -12.81 2.61 -6.08
C GLY A 300 -12.04 1.57 -5.28
N LEU A 301 -11.90 1.77 -3.96
CA LEU A 301 -11.24 0.83 -3.06
C LEU A 301 -11.97 -0.50 -2.94
N LEU A 302 -13.31 -0.48 -2.87
CA LEU A 302 -14.10 -1.70 -2.81
C LEU A 302 -14.06 -2.53 -4.10
N CYS A 303 -13.63 -1.97 -5.23
CA CYS A 303 -13.36 -2.76 -6.43
C CYS A 303 -12.17 -3.73 -6.25
N LEU A 304 -11.29 -3.50 -5.26
CA LEU A 304 -10.22 -4.43 -4.90
C LEU A 304 -10.74 -5.78 -4.35
N LEU A 305 -12.00 -5.85 -3.91
CA LEU A 305 -12.65 -7.12 -3.56
C LEU A 305 -12.76 -8.12 -4.74
N LEU A 306 -12.55 -7.64 -5.96
CA LEU A 306 -12.54 -8.48 -7.17
C LEU A 306 -11.16 -9.06 -7.49
N SER A 307 -10.15 -8.75 -6.70
CA SER A 307 -8.80 -9.27 -6.83
C SER A 307 -8.76 -10.76 -6.49
N ASP A 308 -7.83 -11.50 -7.09
CA ASP A 308 -7.52 -12.87 -6.71
C ASP A 308 -6.51 -12.91 -5.54
N LEU A 309 -5.68 -11.87 -5.42
CA LEU A 309 -4.75 -11.73 -4.30
C LEU A 309 -5.47 -11.36 -3.01
N VAL A 310 -5.29 -12.18 -1.96
CA VAL A 310 -5.93 -11.97 -0.65
C VAL A 310 -5.54 -10.62 -0.05
N SER A 311 -4.28 -10.21 -0.16
CA SER A 311 -3.81 -8.91 0.32
C SER A 311 -4.57 -7.73 -0.29
N ASN A 312 -4.85 -7.79 -1.59
CA ASN A 312 -5.63 -6.78 -2.31
C ASN A 312 -7.09 -6.77 -1.85
N GLN A 313 -7.70 -7.96 -1.70
CA GLN A 313 -9.08 -8.10 -1.23
C GLN A 313 -9.26 -7.47 0.15
N GLN A 314 -8.32 -7.69 1.06
CA GLN A 314 -8.38 -7.18 2.43
C GLN A 314 -8.15 -5.65 2.51
N LEU A 315 -7.29 -5.10 1.66
CA LEU A 315 -7.04 -3.65 1.65
C LEU A 315 -8.30 -2.84 1.31
N GLY A 316 -9.15 -3.34 0.40
CA GLY A 316 -10.36 -2.64 -0.02
C GLY A 316 -11.26 -2.21 1.13
N PRO A 317 -11.80 -3.14 1.94
CA PRO A 317 -12.64 -2.85 3.10
C PRO A 317 -11.92 -2.04 4.19
N VAL A 318 -10.67 -2.38 4.51
CA VAL A 318 -9.88 -1.68 5.53
C VAL A 318 -9.70 -0.20 5.18
N ALA A 319 -9.30 0.09 3.95
CA ALA A 319 -9.15 1.45 3.47
C ALA A 319 -10.50 2.18 3.35
N ALA A 320 -11.57 1.50 2.94
CA ALA A 320 -12.93 2.06 2.90
C ALA A 320 -13.43 2.49 4.29
N ILE A 321 -13.17 1.69 5.34
CA ILE A 321 -13.45 2.04 6.74
C ILE A 321 -12.66 3.31 7.13
N GLY A 322 -11.38 3.38 6.77
CA GLY A 322 -10.54 4.55 7.02
C GLY A 322 -11.09 5.84 6.39
N ILE A 323 -11.53 5.78 5.14
CA ILE A 323 -12.16 6.93 4.46
C ILE A 323 -13.52 7.29 5.10
N ALA A 324 -14.34 6.30 5.45
CA ALA A 324 -15.64 6.54 6.07
C ALA A 324 -15.49 7.24 7.43
N THR A 325 -14.54 6.81 8.27
CA THR A 325 -14.24 7.46 9.56
C THR A 325 -13.66 8.85 9.37
N SER A 326 -12.84 9.08 8.33
CA SER A 326 -12.32 10.40 7.96
C SER A 326 -13.42 11.38 7.55
N ILE A 327 -14.40 10.93 6.74
CA ILE A 327 -15.58 11.72 6.39
C ILE A 327 -16.39 12.07 7.64
N LEU A 328 -16.64 11.07 8.49
CA LEU A 328 -17.40 11.25 9.72
C LEU A 328 -16.74 12.27 10.65
N ALA A 329 -15.44 12.17 10.88
CA ALA A 329 -14.67 13.12 11.69
C ALA A 329 -14.67 14.53 11.08
N GLY A 330 -14.44 14.65 9.79
CA GLY A 330 -14.42 15.91 9.05
C GLY A 330 -15.76 16.65 9.05
N LEU A 331 -16.88 15.92 9.10
CA LEU A 331 -18.24 16.49 9.09
C LEU A 331 -18.87 16.62 10.50
N THR A 332 -18.30 16.02 11.52
CA THR A 332 -18.85 16.07 12.90
C THR A 332 -17.89 16.68 13.91
N LEU A 333 -16.70 16.09 14.10
CA LEU A 333 -15.73 16.55 15.10
C LEU A 333 -15.14 17.91 14.73
N LEU A 334 -14.63 18.07 13.52
CA LEU A 334 -13.99 19.32 13.09
C LEU A 334 -14.95 20.52 13.14
N PRO A 335 -16.21 20.45 12.64
CA PRO A 335 -17.19 21.50 12.82
C PRO A 335 -17.46 21.85 14.28
N ALA A 336 -17.52 20.86 15.16
CA ALA A 336 -17.72 21.08 16.60
C ALA A 336 -16.52 21.80 17.24
N LEU A 337 -15.30 21.40 16.92
CA LEU A 337 -14.07 22.05 17.37
C LEU A 337 -13.99 23.50 16.85
N LEU A 338 -14.21 23.72 15.55
CA LEU A 338 -14.15 25.05 14.97
C LEU A 338 -15.27 25.96 15.47
N LEU A 339 -16.43 25.43 15.83
CA LEU A 339 -17.48 26.18 16.51
C LEU A 339 -17.07 26.62 17.91
N ALA A 340 -16.42 25.74 18.67
CA ALA A 340 -15.91 26.03 20.03
C ALA A 340 -14.82 27.09 19.98
N PHE A 341 -13.79 26.93 19.19
CA PHE A 341 -12.66 27.86 19.08
C PHE A 341 -13.01 29.11 18.25
N GLY A 342 -13.84 28.98 17.23
CA GLY A 342 -14.28 30.09 16.38
C GLY A 342 -13.12 30.82 15.68
N ARG A 343 -13.03 32.13 15.85
CA ARG A 343 -11.98 32.98 15.25
C ARG A 343 -10.60 32.75 15.84
N VAL A 344 -10.50 32.25 17.08
CA VAL A 344 -9.23 31.97 17.75
C VAL A 344 -8.46 30.87 17.02
N ALA A 345 -9.15 29.92 16.40
CA ALA A 345 -8.52 28.87 15.59
C ALA A 345 -7.60 29.45 14.49
N PHE A 346 -7.85 30.67 14.02
CA PHE A 346 -7.08 31.33 12.95
C PHE A 346 -6.04 32.34 13.50
N TRP A 347 -5.73 32.32 14.80
CA TRP A 347 -4.69 33.19 15.35
C TRP A 347 -3.33 32.92 14.66
N PRO A 348 -2.52 33.97 14.33
CA PRO A 348 -2.71 35.40 14.60
C PRO A 348 -3.54 36.18 13.57
N VAL A 349 -3.93 35.57 12.44
CA VAL A 349 -4.63 36.24 11.32
C VAL A 349 -6.11 35.84 11.26
N ALA A 350 -6.89 36.26 12.27
CA ALA A 350 -8.30 35.95 12.34
C ALA A 350 -9.14 36.68 11.26
N PRO A 351 -10.12 36.02 10.60
CA PRO A 351 -11.03 36.67 9.65
C PRO A 351 -11.98 37.62 10.37
N THR A 352 -12.03 38.88 9.91
CA THR A 352 -12.93 39.92 10.48
C THR A 352 -13.95 40.38 9.44
N PRO A 353 -15.23 40.59 9.80
CA PRO A 353 -16.28 41.02 8.88
C PRO A 353 -16.08 42.44 8.33
N ALA A 354 -15.27 43.28 8.97
CA ALA A 354 -15.18 44.71 8.71
C ALA A 354 -14.29 45.14 7.55
N ARG A 355 -13.72 44.21 6.77
CA ARG A 355 -12.95 44.54 5.58
C ARG A 355 -13.38 43.61 4.42
N PRO A 356 -14.20 44.07 3.46
CA PRO A 356 -14.23 43.47 2.17
C PRO A 356 -12.80 43.49 1.67
N ARG A 357 -12.15 42.32 1.53
CA ARG A 357 -10.84 42.23 0.91
C ARG A 357 -10.95 42.64 -0.55
N THR A 358 -10.85 43.93 -0.81
CA THR A 358 -10.59 44.54 -2.11
C THR A 358 -9.12 44.30 -2.55
N LYS A 359 -8.54 43.13 -2.26
CA LYS A 359 -7.39 42.72 -3.09
C LYS A 359 -8.00 42.27 -4.40
N PRO A 360 -7.62 42.91 -5.54
CA PRO A 360 -8.06 42.43 -6.84
C PRO A 360 -7.74 40.94 -6.90
N GLU A 361 -8.75 40.11 -7.16
CA GLU A 361 -8.62 38.63 -7.33
C GLU A 361 -7.54 38.27 -8.39
N ASP A 362 -7.07 39.25 -9.14
CA ASP A 362 -6.05 39.16 -10.18
C ASP A 362 -4.59 39.26 -9.67
N LYS A 363 -4.35 39.60 -8.39
CA LYS A 363 -3.00 39.73 -7.83
C LYS A 363 -2.64 38.44 -7.06
N GLY A 364 -1.66 37.67 -7.58
CA GLY A 364 -1.14 36.45 -6.96
C GLY A 364 -0.80 35.39 -8.00
N VAL A 365 -0.22 34.27 -7.55
CA VAL A 365 0.18 33.15 -8.40
C VAL A 365 -1.02 32.62 -9.21
N TRP A 366 -2.15 32.41 -8.57
CA TRP A 366 -3.37 31.88 -9.22
C TRP A 366 -4.00 32.88 -10.20
N GLY A 367 -3.85 34.17 -9.97
CA GLY A 367 -4.21 35.18 -10.96
C GLY A 367 -3.29 35.17 -12.19
N ALA A 368 -2.00 34.88 -12.01
CA ALA A 368 -1.05 34.72 -13.13
C ALA A 368 -1.33 33.45 -13.92
N VAL A 369 -1.56 32.31 -13.25
CA VAL A 369 -1.93 31.04 -13.88
C VAL A 369 -3.23 31.19 -14.69
N ALA A 370 -4.27 31.78 -14.10
CA ALA A 370 -5.54 32.00 -14.79
C ALA A 370 -5.36 32.92 -16.03
N ARG A 371 -4.51 33.94 -15.96
CA ARG A 371 -4.21 34.79 -17.15
C ARG A 371 -3.44 34.02 -18.21
N LEU A 372 -2.51 33.13 -17.84
CA LEU A 372 -1.77 32.29 -18.79
C LEU A 372 -2.74 31.36 -19.52
N VAL A 373 -3.59 30.65 -18.78
CA VAL A 373 -4.62 29.74 -19.31
C VAL A 373 -5.62 30.50 -20.20
N ASP A 374 -6.04 31.71 -19.77
CA ASP A 374 -6.98 32.55 -20.55
C ASP A 374 -6.41 33.01 -21.87
N ARG A 375 -5.10 33.41 -21.91
CA ARG A 375 -4.47 33.97 -23.09
C ARG A 375 -3.99 32.93 -24.08
N ARG A 376 -3.56 31.75 -23.62
CA ARG A 376 -2.88 30.71 -24.40
C ARG A 376 -3.42 29.30 -24.14
N SER A 377 -4.76 29.14 -24.02
CA SER A 377 -5.37 27.87 -23.70
C SER A 377 -4.87 26.70 -24.54
N ARG A 378 -4.78 26.86 -25.86
CA ARG A 378 -4.28 25.85 -26.82
C ARG A 378 -2.86 25.42 -26.51
N ALA A 379 -1.94 26.39 -26.39
CA ALA A 379 -0.54 26.09 -26.11
C ALA A 379 -0.38 25.42 -24.74
N VAL A 380 -1.13 25.87 -23.72
CA VAL A 380 -1.07 25.32 -22.36
C VAL A 380 -1.48 23.86 -22.35
N TRP A 381 -2.66 23.50 -22.89
CA TRP A 381 -3.08 22.10 -22.83
C TRP A 381 -2.21 21.19 -23.72
N ILE A 382 -1.77 21.64 -24.91
CA ILE A 382 -0.91 20.85 -25.81
C ILE A 382 0.44 20.59 -25.14
N VAL A 383 1.11 21.64 -24.65
CA VAL A 383 2.43 21.49 -24.01
C VAL A 383 2.34 20.62 -22.76
N THR A 384 1.32 20.85 -21.91
CA THR A 384 1.14 20.03 -20.70
C THR A 384 0.84 18.57 -21.05
N ALA A 385 -0.01 18.30 -22.04
CA ALA A 385 -0.30 16.94 -22.48
C ALA A 385 0.94 16.26 -23.09
N LEU A 386 1.77 16.98 -23.85
CA LEU A 386 3.03 16.45 -24.39
C LEU A 386 4.04 16.15 -23.29
N VAL A 387 4.19 17.01 -22.29
CA VAL A 387 5.09 16.79 -21.16
C VAL A 387 4.64 15.57 -20.37
N LEU A 388 3.33 15.47 -20.08
CA LEU A 388 2.78 14.31 -19.38
C LEU A 388 2.91 13.03 -20.23
N GLY A 389 2.63 13.10 -21.52
CA GLY A 389 2.80 11.98 -22.45
C GLY A 389 4.26 11.51 -22.54
N ALA A 390 5.21 12.43 -22.57
CA ALA A 390 6.64 12.10 -22.55
C ALA A 390 7.03 11.39 -21.24
N GLY A 391 6.53 11.85 -20.09
CA GLY A 391 6.72 11.15 -18.81
C GLY A 391 6.10 9.76 -18.81
N ALA A 392 4.92 9.60 -19.41
CA ALA A 392 4.24 8.31 -19.51
C ALA A 392 5.00 7.28 -20.39
N LEU A 393 5.88 7.72 -21.31
CA LEU A 393 6.73 6.81 -22.08
C LEU A 393 7.71 6.01 -21.18
N GLY A 394 8.03 6.51 -19.99
CA GLY A 394 8.83 5.76 -19.01
C GLY A 394 8.20 4.44 -18.58
N VAL A 395 6.88 4.25 -18.75
CA VAL A 395 6.21 2.96 -18.48
C VAL A 395 6.79 1.82 -19.32
N THR A 396 7.38 2.09 -20.48
CA THR A 396 8.02 1.05 -21.30
C THR A 396 9.28 0.45 -20.67
N GLN A 397 9.83 1.09 -19.65
CA GLN A 397 10.97 0.58 -18.87
C GLN A 397 10.53 -0.08 -17.56
N LEU A 398 9.24 -0.17 -17.32
CA LEU A 398 8.69 -0.78 -16.13
C LEU A 398 8.86 -2.30 -16.16
N GLN A 399 9.56 -2.84 -15.20
CA GLN A 399 9.73 -4.28 -14.98
C GLN A 399 8.89 -4.67 -13.76
N ALA A 400 7.59 -4.88 -13.94
CA ALA A 400 6.67 -5.28 -12.87
C ALA A 400 6.42 -6.80 -12.92
N ASN A 401 7.52 -7.57 -12.92
CA ASN A 401 7.53 -9.04 -13.02
C ASN A 401 7.79 -9.73 -11.67
N GLY A 402 7.81 -8.98 -10.60
CA GLY A 402 8.15 -9.45 -9.26
C GLY A 402 9.44 -8.81 -8.77
N VAL A 403 9.64 -8.89 -7.48
CA VAL A 403 10.86 -8.49 -6.76
C VAL A 403 11.38 -9.75 -6.10
N PRO A 404 12.68 -10.05 -6.19
CA PRO A 404 13.29 -11.12 -5.42
C PRO A 404 12.91 -11.02 -3.93
N SER A 405 12.67 -12.14 -3.28
CA SER A 405 12.37 -12.16 -1.84
C SER A 405 13.54 -11.58 -1.02
N SER A 406 14.76 -11.73 -1.50
CA SER A 406 15.97 -11.11 -0.97
C SER A 406 15.93 -9.58 -0.97
N ASP A 407 15.22 -8.96 -1.93
CA ASP A 407 15.13 -7.50 -2.08
C ASP A 407 13.88 -6.89 -1.45
N PHE A 408 13.03 -7.70 -0.78
CA PHE A 408 11.80 -7.24 -0.17
C PHE A 408 12.04 -6.18 0.91
N VAL A 409 13.10 -6.34 1.71
CA VAL A 409 13.56 -5.37 2.71
C VAL A 409 14.59 -4.43 2.10
N VAL A 410 14.37 -3.13 2.24
CA VAL A 410 15.30 -2.08 1.75
C VAL A 410 16.33 -1.78 2.82
N GLY A 411 17.61 -1.92 2.49
CA GLY A 411 18.72 -1.65 3.40
C GLY A 411 19.55 -2.89 3.71
N GLU A 412 20.10 -2.97 4.89
CA GLU A 412 20.88 -4.12 5.34
C GLU A 412 19.94 -5.28 5.66
N SER A 413 20.25 -6.48 5.16
CA SER A 413 19.53 -7.72 5.41
C SER A 413 20.54 -8.85 5.48
N GLU A 414 20.67 -9.45 6.65
CA GLU A 414 21.61 -10.56 6.84
C GLU A 414 21.16 -11.81 6.07
N ALA A 415 19.85 -12.04 5.99
CA ALA A 415 19.32 -13.15 5.20
C ALA A 415 19.67 -13.02 3.71
N ARG A 416 19.67 -11.80 3.14
CA ARG A 416 20.11 -11.56 1.76
C ARG A 416 21.61 -11.80 1.59
N ASP A 417 22.42 -11.29 2.52
CA ASP A 417 23.88 -11.45 2.44
C ASP A 417 24.26 -12.92 2.60
N GLY A 418 23.57 -13.65 3.50
CA GLY A 418 23.70 -15.10 3.65
C GLY A 418 23.23 -15.88 2.41
N GLN A 419 22.15 -15.44 1.75
CA GLN A 419 21.70 -16.05 0.49
C GLN A 419 22.74 -15.86 -0.64
N ALA A 420 23.40 -14.71 -0.67
CA ALA A 420 24.48 -14.48 -1.63
C ALA A 420 25.69 -15.40 -1.37
N LEU A 421 26.05 -15.61 -0.11
CA LEU A 421 27.11 -16.58 0.27
C LEU A 421 26.69 -18.01 -0.11
N LEU A 422 25.46 -18.41 0.20
CA LEU A 422 24.94 -19.74 -0.15
C LEU A 422 25.00 -19.99 -1.66
N SER A 423 24.52 -19.03 -2.45
CA SER A 423 24.47 -19.16 -3.93
C SER A 423 25.85 -19.14 -4.60
N ALA A 424 26.88 -18.67 -3.89
CA ALA A 424 28.26 -18.68 -4.41
C ALA A 424 28.90 -20.09 -4.38
N HIS A 425 28.46 -20.95 -3.45
CA HIS A 425 29.10 -22.25 -3.17
C HIS A 425 28.19 -23.45 -3.31
N TYR A 426 26.86 -23.23 -3.40
CA TYR A 426 25.83 -24.26 -3.57
C TYR A 426 24.98 -23.95 -4.79
N PRO A 427 24.28 -24.96 -5.36
CA PRO A 427 23.29 -24.73 -6.41
C PRO A 427 22.33 -23.59 -6.03
N GLY A 428 22.00 -22.73 -6.99
CA GLY A 428 21.23 -21.53 -6.72
C GLY A 428 19.88 -21.76 -6.03
N GLY A 429 19.25 -22.90 -6.27
CA GLY A 429 17.99 -23.32 -5.64
C GLY A 429 18.13 -23.98 -4.26
N SER A 430 19.34 -24.11 -3.73
CA SER A 430 19.57 -24.68 -2.40
C SER A 430 18.83 -23.91 -1.32
N GLY A 431 18.12 -24.62 -0.44
CA GLY A 431 17.31 -24.03 0.62
C GLY A 431 15.94 -23.48 0.17
N SER A 432 15.63 -23.51 -1.13
CA SER A 432 14.36 -23.02 -1.67
C SER A 432 13.87 -23.94 -2.83
N PRO A 433 13.67 -25.22 -2.60
CA PRO A 433 13.31 -26.18 -3.63
C PRO A 433 11.91 -25.88 -4.21
N THR A 434 11.71 -26.29 -5.45
CA THR A 434 10.37 -26.44 -6.03
C THR A 434 9.69 -27.64 -5.35
N GLN A 435 8.51 -27.44 -4.83
CA GLN A 435 7.74 -28.41 -4.07
C GLN A 435 6.64 -29.01 -4.94
N VAL A 436 6.56 -30.33 -4.97
CA VAL A 436 5.60 -31.02 -5.82
C VAL A 436 4.86 -32.06 -4.98
N VAL A 437 3.56 -31.88 -4.83
CA VAL A 437 2.71 -32.86 -4.14
C VAL A 437 2.01 -33.75 -5.15
N VAL A 438 2.18 -35.06 -4.99
CA VAL A 438 1.64 -36.07 -5.92
C VAL A 438 1.07 -37.24 -5.14
N PRO A 439 0.11 -38.02 -5.72
CA PRO A 439 -0.28 -39.31 -5.16
C PRO A 439 0.94 -40.24 -5.03
N GLU A 440 1.00 -41.00 -3.92
CA GLU A 440 2.08 -41.98 -3.66
C GLU A 440 2.30 -42.94 -4.83
N ALA A 441 1.22 -43.32 -5.53
CA ALA A 441 1.29 -44.20 -6.67
C ALA A 441 2.06 -43.65 -7.90
N ASP A 442 2.14 -42.31 -8.00
CA ASP A 442 2.78 -41.59 -9.11
C ASP A 442 4.19 -41.12 -8.75
N GLN A 443 4.65 -41.31 -7.50
CA GLN A 443 5.93 -40.80 -6.95
C GLN A 443 7.10 -41.09 -7.86
N ASP A 444 7.30 -42.37 -8.23
CA ASP A 444 8.49 -42.79 -8.98
C ASP A 444 8.47 -42.19 -10.40
N ALA A 445 7.31 -42.14 -11.03
CA ALA A 445 7.17 -41.62 -12.40
C ALA A 445 7.41 -40.10 -12.45
N VAL A 446 6.91 -39.37 -11.43
CA VAL A 446 7.12 -37.92 -11.34
C VAL A 446 8.55 -37.60 -10.93
N ALA A 447 9.14 -38.36 -9.98
CA ALA A 447 10.53 -38.16 -9.57
C ALA A 447 11.52 -38.39 -10.73
N GLU A 448 11.32 -39.44 -11.56
CA GLU A 448 12.12 -39.66 -12.76
C GLU A 448 11.96 -38.50 -13.77
N ALA A 449 10.72 -38.06 -14.00
CA ALA A 449 10.44 -36.96 -14.93
C ALA A 449 11.02 -35.62 -14.47
N LEU A 450 11.04 -35.36 -13.16
CA LEU A 450 11.68 -34.19 -12.56
C LEU A 450 13.21 -34.25 -12.67
N ALA A 451 13.81 -35.42 -12.41
CA ALA A 451 15.25 -35.63 -12.49
C ALA A 451 15.80 -35.49 -13.93
N ASP A 452 15.00 -35.84 -14.93
CA ASP A 452 15.34 -35.71 -16.35
C ASP A 452 15.12 -34.31 -16.91
N ALA A 453 14.45 -33.41 -16.14
CA ALA A 453 14.14 -32.08 -16.60
C ALA A 453 15.38 -31.17 -16.60
N GLU A 454 15.54 -30.35 -17.66
CA GLU A 454 16.65 -29.40 -17.76
C GLU A 454 16.53 -28.31 -16.67
N GLY A 455 17.61 -28.04 -15.94
CA GLY A 455 17.64 -27.05 -14.87
C GLY A 455 17.30 -27.57 -13.47
N VAL A 456 17.05 -28.87 -13.32
CA VAL A 456 16.94 -29.57 -12.02
C VAL A 456 18.28 -30.20 -11.69
N GLU A 457 18.82 -29.90 -10.51
CA GLU A 457 20.08 -30.47 -10.00
C GLU A 457 19.84 -31.79 -9.27
N GLY A 458 18.74 -31.88 -8.51
CA GLY A 458 18.42 -33.08 -7.75
C GLY A 458 16.97 -33.10 -7.29
N VAL A 459 16.47 -34.30 -7.00
CA VAL A 459 15.13 -34.55 -6.49
C VAL A 459 15.23 -35.30 -5.18
N ALA A 460 14.42 -34.91 -4.19
CA ALA A 460 14.28 -35.61 -2.92
C ALA A 460 12.79 -35.78 -2.61
N VAL A 461 12.46 -36.76 -1.74
CA VAL A 461 11.12 -36.93 -1.16
C VAL A 461 11.17 -36.62 0.34
N ALA A 462 10.15 -35.90 0.84
CA ALA A 462 10.05 -35.57 2.26
C ALA A 462 9.93 -36.85 3.11
N SER A 463 10.62 -36.88 4.26
CA SER A 463 10.65 -38.00 5.19
C SER A 463 10.92 -37.54 6.62
N GLU A 464 9.99 -37.83 7.52
CA GLU A 464 10.17 -37.61 8.96
C GLU A 464 11.24 -38.54 9.58
N ASP A 465 11.47 -39.71 8.94
CA ASP A 465 12.47 -40.69 9.38
C ASP A 465 13.91 -40.29 8.98
N SER A 466 14.09 -39.23 8.19
CA SER A 466 15.39 -38.78 7.71
C SER A 466 15.89 -37.59 8.55
N PRO A 467 17.15 -37.64 9.05
CA PRO A 467 17.73 -36.50 9.81
C PRO A 467 17.81 -35.17 9.04
N SER A 468 17.72 -35.23 7.71
CA SER A 468 17.68 -34.03 6.85
C SER A 468 16.25 -33.65 6.43
N GLY A 469 15.22 -34.30 6.97
CA GLY A 469 13.81 -34.09 6.58
C GLY A 469 13.47 -34.60 5.16
N SER A 470 14.43 -35.20 4.44
CA SER A 470 14.22 -35.67 3.06
C SER A 470 15.14 -36.83 2.69
N ILE A 471 14.76 -37.57 1.65
CA ILE A 471 15.50 -38.70 1.07
C ILE A 471 15.84 -38.33 -0.37
N PRO A 472 17.15 -38.23 -0.75
CA PRO A 472 17.52 -38.00 -2.15
C PRO A 472 17.08 -39.16 -3.08
N LEU A 473 16.60 -38.84 -4.26
CA LEU A 473 16.17 -39.80 -5.28
C LEU A 473 17.06 -39.71 -6.52
N PRO A 474 17.49 -40.87 -7.11
CA PRO A 474 17.22 -42.24 -6.65
C PRO A 474 17.98 -42.57 -5.36
N VAL A 475 17.38 -43.41 -4.49
CA VAL A 475 18.02 -43.79 -3.23
C VAL A 475 19.23 -44.69 -3.48
N ASP A 476 20.42 -44.26 -3.04
CA ASP A 476 21.59 -45.13 -3.04
C ASP A 476 21.42 -46.23 -1.94
N PRO A 477 21.44 -47.53 -2.28
CA PRO A 477 21.34 -48.58 -1.27
C PRO A 477 22.43 -48.57 -0.21
N ALA A 478 23.57 -47.89 -0.43
CA ALA A 478 24.65 -47.73 0.50
C ALA A 478 24.52 -46.47 1.38
N SER A 479 23.55 -45.61 1.09
CA SER A 479 23.25 -44.36 1.80
C SER A 479 22.65 -44.64 3.20
N PRO A 480 22.95 -43.80 4.21
CA PRO A 480 22.25 -43.87 5.49
C PRO A 480 20.72 -43.67 5.38
N PHE A 481 20.25 -43.12 4.26
CA PHE A 481 18.85 -42.89 3.97
C PHE A 481 18.11 -44.11 3.38
N ALA A 482 18.83 -45.21 3.06
CA ALA A 482 18.22 -46.41 2.42
C ALA A 482 17.15 -47.11 3.25
N ALA A 483 17.06 -46.84 4.54
CA ALA A 483 16.07 -47.41 5.45
C ALA A 483 14.90 -46.46 5.78
N ALA A 484 14.99 -45.19 5.40
CA ALA A 484 13.96 -44.20 5.66
C ALA A 484 12.79 -44.36 4.67
N ALA A 485 11.56 -44.11 5.12
CA ALA A 485 10.37 -44.14 4.27
C ALA A 485 9.88 -42.72 3.97
N PRO A 486 9.29 -42.47 2.78
CA PRO A 486 8.64 -41.20 2.50
C PRO A 486 7.51 -40.91 3.50
N THR A 487 7.34 -39.65 3.89
CA THR A 487 6.15 -39.18 4.61
C THR A 487 4.95 -39.22 3.68
N VAL A 488 3.90 -39.95 4.05
CA VAL A 488 2.66 -40.08 3.28
C VAL A 488 1.52 -39.44 4.05
N VAL A 489 0.90 -38.41 3.48
CA VAL A 489 -0.25 -37.71 4.03
C VAL A 489 -1.44 -37.87 3.10
N ASP A 490 -2.52 -38.41 3.58
CA ASP A 490 -3.75 -38.69 2.80
C ASP A 490 -3.51 -39.41 1.45
N GLY A 491 -2.46 -40.27 1.40
CA GLY A 491 -2.07 -41.00 0.17
C GLY A 491 -1.28 -40.18 -0.84
N GLN A 492 -0.75 -39.02 -0.42
CA GLN A 492 0.13 -38.14 -1.21
C GLN A 492 1.52 -38.09 -0.58
N VAL A 493 2.51 -37.73 -1.40
CA VAL A 493 3.91 -37.51 -1.01
C VAL A 493 4.38 -36.12 -1.49
N LEU A 494 5.34 -35.55 -0.79
CA LEU A 494 5.97 -34.30 -1.16
C LEU A 494 7.34 -34.56 -1.77
N LEU A 495 7.48 -34.24 -3.07
CA LEU A 495 8.78 -34.21 -3.77
C LEU A 495 9.36 -32.80 -3.72
N GLN A 496 10.67 -32.71 -3.61
CA GLN A 496 11.45 -31.47 -3.58
C GLN A 496 12.47 -31.48 -4.70
N ALA A 497 12.33 -30.59 -5.68
CA ALA A 497 13.26 -30.44 -6.79
C ALA A 497 14.15 -29.21 -6.56
N THR A 498 15.45 -29.43 -6.40
CA THR A 498 16.45 -28.35 -6.30
C THR A 498 16.80 -27.87 -7.69
N LEU A 499 16.66 -26.56 -7.92
CA LEU A 499 16.97 -25.95 -9.21
C LEU A 499 18.46 -25.54 -9.26
N VAL A 500 19.05 -25.58 -10.45
CA VAL A 500 20.39 -25.02 -10.71
C VAL A 500 20.39 -23.50 -10.55
N ALA A 501 19.34 -22.85 -11.08
CA ALA A 501 19.17 -21.40 -11.04
C ALA A 501 18.63 -20.92 -9.68
N ALA A 502 18.97 -19.66 -9.33
CA ALA A 502 18.45 -19.03 -8.12
C ALA A 502 16.90 -18.88 -8.22
N PRO A 503 16.16 -19.09 -7.10
CA PRO A 503 14.68 -19.16 -7.10
C PRO A 503 14.00 -17.91 -7.67
N ASP A 504 14.64 -16.76 -7.51
CA ASP A 504 14.11 -15.44 -7.92
C ASP A 504 14.49 -15.06 -9.36
N SER A 505 15.23 -15.92 -10.08
CA SER A 505 15.68 -15.65 -11.45
C SER A 505 14.59 -15.92 -12.49
N ASP A 506 14.68 -15.19 -13.62
CA ASP A 506 13.81 -15.46 -14.78
C ASP A 506 14.00 -16.91 -15.32
N GLU A 507 15.21 -17.44 -15.19
CA GLU A 507 15.57 -18.80 -15.58
C GLU A 507 14.84 -19.83 -14.71
N ALA A 508 14.87 -19.69 -13.38
CA ALA A 508 14.11 -20.54 -12.47
C ALA A 508 12.60 -20.48 -12.74
N GLN A 509 12.06 -19.30 -13.01
CA GLN A 509 10.64 -19.17 -13.37
C GLN A 509 10.29 -19.92 -14.68
N GLN A 510 11.19 -19.91 -15.66
CA GLN A 510 10.98 -20.67 -16.89
C GLN A 510 11.02 -22.18 -16.61
N VAL A 511 12.00 -22.65 -15.86
CA VAL A 511 12.12 -24.05 -15.46
C VAL A 511 10.86 -24.52 -14.72
N VAL A 512 10.39 -23.76 -13.72
CA VAL A 512 9.17 -24.15 -12.97
C VAL A 512 7.93 -24.20 -13.85
N ARG A 513 7.79 -23.31 -14.86
CA ARG A 513 6.69 -23.41 -15.83
C ARG A 513 6.76 -24.71 -16.64
N GLU A 514 7.97 -25.11 -17.06
CA GLU A 514 8.20 -26.39 -17.76
C GLU A 514 7.96 -27.58 -16.83
N LEU A 515 8.38 -27.51 -15.56
CA LEU A 515 8.13 -28.54 -14.56
C LEU A 515 6.63 -28.76 -14.30
N ARG A 516 5.80 -27.70 -14.31
CA ARG A 516 4.34 -27.86 -14.23
C ARG A 516 3.79 -28.72 -15.36
N ASP A 517 4.23 -28.46 -16.59
CA ASP A 517 3.81 -29.24 -17.74
C ASP A 517 4.28 -30.70 -17.61
N VAL A 518 5.50 -30.93 -17.10
CA VAL A 518 6.07 -32.28 -16.88
C VAL A 518 5.28 -33.02 -15.78
N VAL A 519 5.02 -32.39 -14.66
CA VAL A 519 4.28 -32.96 -13.53
C VAL A 519 2.84 -33.32 -13.94
N HIS A 520 2.13 -32.37 -14.57
CA HIS A 520 0.75 -32.61 -15.03
C HIS A 520 0.68 -33.68 -16.14
N GLY A 521 1.79 -33.87 -16.90
CA GLY A 521 1.91 -34.97 -17.89
C GLY A 521 2.12 -36.35 -17.26
N ALA A 522 2.80 -36.40 -16.10
CA ALA A 522 3.12 -37.65 -15.38
C ALA A 522 2.04 -38.01 -14.34
N SER A 523 1.42 -37.02 -13.69
CA SER A 523 0.34 -37.19 -12.72
C SER A 523 -0.75 -36.15 -12.94
N ALA A 524 -2.00 -36.57 -13.10
CA ALA A 524 -3.14 -35.68 -13.33
C ALA A 524 -3.54 -34.88 -12.05
N ASP A 525 -3.20 -35.41 -10.89
CA ASP A 525 -3.50 -34.82 -9.57
C ASP A 525 -2.25 -34.19 -8.92
N GLY A 526 -1.13 -34.11 -9.68
CA GLY A 526 0.10 -33.46 -9.21
C GLY A 526 -0.02 -31.95 -9.22
N ILE A 527 0.44 -31.29 -8.16
CA ILE A 527 0.46 -29.83 -8.01
C ILE A 527 1.86 -29.32 -7.66
N VAL A 528 2.21 -28.15 -8.20
CA VAL A 528 3.55 -27.57 -8.10
C VAL A 528 3.53 -26.26 -7.30
N GLY A 529 4.34 -26.20 -6.26
CA GLY A 529 4.50 -25.06 -5.34
C GLY A 529 5.97 -24.70 -5.11
N GLY A 530 6.21 -24.05 -4.00
CA GLY A 530 7.51 -23.52 -3.60
C GLY A 530 7.70 -22.05 -3.99
N PRO A 531 8.81 -21.42 -3.58
CA PRO A 531 9.01 -19.96 -3.69
C PRO A 531 8.89 -19.43 -5.12
N THR A 532 9.51 -20.10 -6.09
CA THR A 532 9.48 -19.69 -7.50
C THR A 532 8.07 -19.84 -8.11
N ALA A 533 7.35 -20.92 -7.80
CA ALA A 533 5.97 -21.13 -8.26
C ALA A 533 5.04 -20.05 -7.67
N THR A 534 5.20 -19.73 -6.40
CA THR A 534 4.48 -18.64 -5.69
C THR A 534 4.72 -17.28 -6.36
N ALA A 535 5.96 -16.98 -6.73
CA ALA A 535 6.29 -15.74 -7.44
C ALA A 535 5.61 -15.66 -8.82
N ILE A 536 5.59 -16.77 -9.57
CA ILE A 536 4.90 -16.89 -10.86
C ILE A 536 3.39 -16.64 -10.68
N ASP A 537 2.75 -17.34 -9.75
CA ASP A 537 1.30 -17.25 -9.53
C ASP A 537 0.86 -15.87 -9.04
N THR A 538 1.66 -15.26 -8.16
CA THR A 538 1.43 -13.89 -7.69
C THR A 538 1.52 -12.89 -8.83
N ASN A 539 2.50 -13.05 -9.73
CA ASN A 539 2.66 -12.17 -10.89
C ASN A 539 1.50 -12.34 -11.88
N ASP A 540 1.12 -13.58 -12.19
CA ASP A 540 0.02 -13.88 -13.11
C ASP A 540 -1.33 -13.39 -12.55
N ALA A 541 -1.59 -13.57 -11.25
CA ALA A 541 -2.74 -13.00 -10.56
C ALA A 541 -2.76 -11.47 -10.61
N SER A 542 -1.62 -10.82 -10.36
CA SER A 542 -1.49 -9.35 -10.43
C SER A 542 -1.75 -8.83 -11.84
N GLN A 543 -1.33 -9.55 -12.89
CA GLN A 543 -1.62 -9.19 -14.28
C GLN A 543 -3.11 -9.29 -14.60
N ARG A 544 -3.76 -10.39 -14.18
CA ARG A 544 -5.22 -10.58 -14.31
C ARG A 544 -5.99 -9.49 -13.57
N ASP A 545 -5.60 -9.22 -12.33
CA ASP A 545 -6.20 -8.18 -11.50
C ASP A 545 -6.12 -6.80 -12.16
N ARG A 546 -4.96 -6.42 -12.68
CA ARG A 546 -4.80 -5.16 -13.43
C ARG A 546 -5.73 -5.09 -14.64
N ALA A 547 -5.81 -6.17 -15.41
CA ALA A 547 -6.65 -6.23 -16.60
C ALA A 547 -8.15 -6.17 -16.27
N LEU A 548 -8.58 -6.68 -15.12
CA LEU A 548 -9.97 -6.71 -14.68
C LEU A 548 -10.36 -5.46 -13.90
N ILE A 549 -9.60 -5.11 -12.86
CA ILE A 549 -9.99 -4.09 -11.87
C ILE A 549 -9.85 -2.68 -12.43
N ILE A 550 -8.78 -2.40 -13.19
CA ILE A 550 -8.57 -1.04 -13.75
C ILE A 550 -9.75 -0.60 -14.62
N PRO A 551 -10.24 -1.37 -15.61
CA PRO A 551 -11.42 -0.99 -16.38
C PRO A 551 -12.68 -0.84 -15.53
N ILE A 552 -12.91 -1.70 -14.54
CA ILE A 552 -14.09 -1.63 -13.66
C ILE A 552 -14.06 -0.34 -12.85
N VAL A 553 -12.92 0.00 -12.23
CA VAL A 553 -12.74 1.24 -11.48
C VAL A 553 -12.99 2.47 -12.38
N LEU A 554 -12.46 2.47 -13.61
CA LEU A 554 -12.69 3.56 -14.56
C LEU A 554 -14.19 3.71 -14.90
N VAL A 555 -14.91 2.62 -15.09
CA VAL A 555 -16.36 2.64 -15.34
C VAL A 555 -17.11 3.16 -14.13
N VAL A 556 -16.86 2.62 -12.94
CA VAL A 556 -17.51 3.03 -11.69
C VAL A 556 -17.31 4.52 -11.42
N ILE A 557 -16.06 4.98 -11.48
CA ILE A 557 -15.74 6.40 -11.25
C ILE A 557 -16.34 7.29 -12.34
N SER A 558 -16.32 6.85 -13.60
CA SER A 558 -16.95 7.59 -14.70
C SER A 558 -18.44 7.79 -14.47
N LEU A 559 -19.15 6.74 -14.05
CA LEU A 559 -20.59 6.82 -13.74
C LEU A 559 -20.88 7.78 -12.57
N ILE A 560 -20.09 7.71 -11.50
CA ILE A 560 -20.22 8.63 -10.35
C ILE A 560 -19.96 10.08 -10.79
N LEU A 561 -18.91 10.33 -11.58
CA LEU A 561 -18.61 11.66 -12.11
C LEU A 561 -19.72 12.20 -13.03
N MET A 562 -20.25 11.35 -13.90
CA MET A 562 -21.38 11.72 -14.79
C MET A 562 -22.61 12.13 -13.98
N LEU A 563 -22.93 11.39 -12.93
CA LEU A 563 -24.05 11.67 -12.04
C LEU A 563 -23.84 12.99 -11.28
N LEU A 564 -22.64 13.18 -10.71
CA LEU A 564 -22.28 14.33 -9.88
C LEU A 564 -22.22 15.62 -10.71
N LEU A 565 -21.47 15.61 -11.82
CA LEU A 565 -21.30 16.78 -12.68
C LEU A 565 -22.49 17.02 -13.60
N ARG A 566 -23.38 16.01 -13.73
CA ARG A 566 -24.50 16.03 -14.71
C ARG A 566 -24.01 16.34 -16.12
N SER A 567 -22.84 15.79 -16.46
CA SER A 567 -22.17 15.98 -17.74
C SER A 567 -21.33 14.77 -18.10
N ILE A 568 -21.55 14.22 -19.28
CA ILE A 568 -20.75 13.12 -19.83
C ILE A 568 -19.40 13.65 -20.31
N ALA A 569 -19.41 14.77 -21.01
CA ALA A 569 -18.18 15.34 -21.59
C ALA A 569 -17.16 15.75 -20.50
N ALA A 570 -17.61 16.39 -19.41
CA ALA A 570 -16.73 16.74 -18.30
C ALA A 570 -16.19 15.50 -17.59
N ALA A 571 -17.02 14.48 -17.36
CA ALA A 571 -16.59 13.25 -16.71
C ALA A 571 -15.51 12.51 -17.52
N LEU A 572 -15.71 12.33 -18.83
CA LEU A 572 -14.75 11.68 -19.70
C LEU A 572 -13.44 12.49 -19.84
N LEU A 573 -13.54 13.82 -19.89
CA LEU A 573 -12.37 14.69 -19.90
C LEU A 573 -11.52 14.52 -18.64
N LEU A 574 -12.17 14.54 -17.47
CA LEU A 574 -11.48 14.35 -16.19
C LEU A 574 -10.84 12.96 -16.13
N LEU A 575 -11.57 11.93 -16.52
CA LEU A 575 -11.07 10.56 -16.52
C LEU A 575 -9.83 10.41 -17.42
N ALA A 576 -9.89 10.94 -18.64
CA ALA A 576 -8.76 10.90 -19.58
C ALA A 576 -7.52 11.62 -19.02
N THR A 577 -7.72 12.78 -18.36
CA THR A 577 -6.60 13.51 -17.73
C THR A 577 -6.03 12.79 -16.53
N THR A 578 -6.85 12.06 -15.76
CA THR A 578 -6.40 11.26 -14.62
C THR A 578 -5.62 10.03 -15.08
N VAL A 579 -6.08 9.33 -16.13
CA VAL A 579 -5.34 8.20 -16.72
C VAL A 579 -3.97 8.67 -17.26
N LEU A 580 -3.92 9.81 -17.92
CA LEU A 580 -2.66 10.39 -18.39
C LEU A 580 -1.72 10.75 -17.22
N SER A 581 -2.27 11.31 -16.13
CA SER A 581 -1.52 11.62 -14.91
C SER A 581 -0.95 10.35 -14.26
N TYR A 582 -1.76 9.29 -14.17
CA TYR A 582 -1.33 7.99 -13.67
C TYR A 582 -0.20 7.40 -14.51
N GLY A 583 -0.36 7.35 -15.85
CA GLY A 583 0.71 6.87 -16.74
C GLY A 583 1.99 7.66 -16.59
N THR A 584 1.90 9.01 -16.43
CA THR A 584 3.05 9.86 -16.15
C THR A 584 3.70 9.54 -14.81
N ALA A 585 2.92 9.39 -13.75
CA ALA A 585 3.42 9.08 -12.41
C ALA A 585 4.13 7.72 -12.39
N LEU A 586 3.54 6.71 -13.02
CA LEU A 586 4.13 5.38 -13.14
C LEU A 586 5.41 5.39 -13.97
N GLY A 587 5.41 6.07 -15.12
CA GLY A 587 6.59 6.13 -15.98
C GLY A 587 7.74 6.92 -15.37
N VAL A 588 7.48 8.10 -14.81
CA VAL A 588 8.53 8.88 -14.12
C VAL A 588 8.96 8.17 -12.83
N GLY A 589 8.04 7.52 -12.11
CA GLY A 589 8.35 6.70 -10.94
C GLY A 589 9.29 5.55 -11.29
N ALA A 590 9.02 4.82 -12.39
CA ALA A 590 9.91 3.76 -12.87
C ALA A 590 11.31 4.27 -13.19
N LEU A 591 11.43 5.43 -13.86
CA LEU A 591 12.73 6.06 -14.15
C LEU A 591 13.49 6.46 -12.85
N ILE A 592 12.77 6.96 -11.85
CA ILE A 592 13.37 7.31 -10.55
C ILE A 592 13.87 6.04 -9.84
N LEU A 593 13.06 4.99 -9.79
CA LEU A 593 13.42 3.71 -9.16
C LEU A 593 14.64 3.08 -9.86
N THR A 594 14.66 3.06 -11.19
CA THR A 594 15.83 2.61 -11.95
C THR A 594 17.07 3.44 -11.64
N ALA A 595 16.95 4.77 -11.52
CA ALA A 595 18.07 5.64 -11.15
C ALA A 595 18.56 5.44 -9.70
N LEU A 596 17.72 4.92 -8.82
CA LEU A 596 18.05 4.51 -7.46
C LEU A 596 18.65 3.08 -7.38
N GLY A 597 18.81 2.38 -8.50
CA GLY A 597 19.31 1.01 -8.55
C GLY A 597 18.22 -0.05 -8.27
N ILE A 598 16.95 0.30 -8.33
CA ILE A 598 15.81 -0.57 -8.05
C ILE A 598 14.98 -0.70 -9.36
N PRO A 599 15.43 -1.47 -10.37
CA PRO A 599 14.69 -1.58 -11.64
C PRO A 599 13.43 -2.47 -11.52
N ALA A 600 13.46 -3.47 -10.65
CA ALA A 600 12.34 -4.39 -10.42
C ALA A 600 11.24 -3.73 -9.59
N MET A 601 9.99 -3.97 -9.95
CA MET A 601 8.82 -3.46 -9.25
C MET A 601 7.90 -4.60 -8.82
N ASP A 602 7.38 -4.47 -7.59
CA ASP A 602 6.33 -5.36 -7.11
C ASP A 602 5.12 -5.36 -8.05
N PRO A 603 4.60 -6.53 -8.45
CA PRO A 603 3.55 -6.64 -9.44
C PRO A 603 2.21 -6.02 -9.01
N SER A 604 1.99 -5.79 -7.71
CA SER A 604 0.79 -5.16 -7.16
C SER A 604 0.86 -3.62 -7.16
N VAL A 605 2.06 -3.03 -7.16
CA VAL A 605 2.27 -1.57 -7.09
C VAL A 605 1.53 -0.82 -8.21
N PRO A 606 1.54 -1.24 -9.49
CA PRO A 606 0.79 -0.53 -10.52
C PRO A 606 -0.71 -0.46 -10.25
N LEU A 607 -1.31 -1.53 -9.72
CA LEU A 607 -2.74 -1.55 -9.37
C LEU A 607 -3.05 -0.62 -8.20
N PHE A 608 -2.27 -0.68 -7.12
CA PHE A 608 -2.46 0.18 -5.96
C PHE A 608 -2.24 1.65 -6.29
N ALA A 609 -1.16 1.96 -7.01
CA ALA A 609 -0.91 3.31 -7.47
C ALA A 609 -2.06 3.84 -8.35
N PHE A 610 -2.62 3.00 -9.23
CA PHE A 610 -3.79 3.36 -10.02
C PHE A 610 -4.99 3.68 -9.15
N VAL A 611 -5.36 2.77 -8.24
CA VAL A 611 -6.53 2.94 -7.38
C VAL A 611 -6.38 4.19 -6.52
N PHE A 612 -5.22 4.41 -5.89
CA PHE A 612 -5.00 5.60 -5.07
C PHE A 612 -4.97 6.89 -5.90
N LEU A 613 -4.24 6.93 -7.01
CA LEU A 613 -4.15 8.14 -7.83
C LEU A 613 -5.48 8.50 -8.50
N VAL A 614 -6.23 7.50 -8.95
CA VAL A 614 -7.54 7.75 -9.57
C VAL A 614 -8.58 8.10 -8.51
N ALA A 615 -8.64 7.36 -7.41
CA ALA A 615 -9.60 7.62 -6.34
C ALA A 615 -9.35 9.00 -5.68
N LEU A 616 -8.12 9.30 -5.26
CA LEU A 616 -7.77 10.56 -4.60
C LEU A 616 -7.62 11.73 -5.59
N GLY A 617 -7.16 11.48 -6.83
CA GLY A 617 -7.04 12.52 -7.85
C GLY A 617 -8.38 13.02 -8.35
N VAL A 618 -9.37 12.13 -8.49
CA VAL A 618 -10.73 12.50 -8.90
C VAL A 618 -11.41 13.42 -7.87
N ASP A 619 -11.15 13.26 -6.60
CA ASP A 619 -11.70 14.07 -5.52
C ASP A 619 -11.50 15.56 -5.74
N TYR A 620 -10.29 15.91 -6.01
CA TYR A 620 -9.96 17.30 -6.25
C TYR A 620 -10.50 17.81 -7.59
N ASN A 621 -10.62 16.97 -8.59
CA ASN A 621 -11.24 17.29 -9.86
C ASN A 621 -12.74 17.56 -9.69
N ILE A 622 -13.41 16.77 -8.84
CA ILE A 622 -14.80 17.00 -8.40
C ILE A 622 -14.91 18.39 -7.77
N PHE A 623 -13.99 18.72 -6.86
CA PHE A 623 -14.04 19.98 -6.13
C PHE A 623 -13.85 21.20 -7.06
N LEU A 624 -12.88 21.14 -7.97
CA LEU A 624 -12.67 22.19 -8.98
C LEU A 624 -13.91 22.34 -9.87
N MET A 625 -14.39 21.24 -10.47
CA MET A 625 -15.45 21.31 -11.47
C MET A 625 -16.82 21.60 -10.86
N THR A 626 -17.07 21.20 -9.62
CA THR A 626 -18.29 21.63 -8.90
C THR A 626 -18.27 23.14 -8.68
N ARG A 627 -17.14 23.71 -8.28
CA ARG A 627 -17.01 25.17 -8.13
C ARG A 627 -17.12 25.89 -9.47
N VAL A 628 -16.46 25.39 -10.51
CA VAL A 628 -16.60 25.92 -11.86
C VAL A 628 -18.05 25.90 -12.30
N ARG A 629 -18.79 24.82 -12.06
CA ARG A 629 -20.21 24.68 -12.38
C ARG A 629 -21.07 25.74 -11.69
N GLU A 630 -20.84 26.00 -10.39
CA GLU A 630 -21.52 27.05 -9.63
C GLU A 630 -21.27 28.45 -10.26
N GLU A 631 -20.02 28.76 -10.62
CA GLU A 631 -19.64 30.06 -11.18
C GLU A 631 -20.12 30.20 -12.65
N VAL A 632 -20.08 29.11 -13.44
CA VAL A 632 -20.61 29.11 -14.82
C VAL A 632 -22.09 29.48 -14.85
N GLY A 633 -22.86 28.96 -13.89
CA GLY A 633 -24.28 29.31 -13.77
C GLY A 633 -24.56 30.79 -13.43
N ARG A 634 -23.57 31.51 -12.88
CA ARG A 634 -23.68 32.90 -12.45
C ARG A 634 -23.11 33.92 -13.45
N ILE A 635 -21.96 33.62 -14.02
CA ILE A 635 -21.18 34.60 -14.80
C ILE A 635 -20.76 34.13 -16.20
N GLY A 636 -21.28 32.96 -16.63
CA GLY A 636 -20.98 32.36 -17.93
C GLY A 636 -19.71 31.51 -17.95
N HIS A 637 -19.54 30.71 -19.02
CA HIS A 637 -18.55 29.63 -19.06
C HIS A 637 -17.10 30.10 -18.85
N ARG A 638 -16.57 30.95 -19.74
CA ARG A 638 -15.15 31.39 -19.71
C ARG A 638 -14.78 32.06 -18.37
N ARG A 639 -15.63 32.99 -17.91
CA ARG A 639 -15.37 33.68 -16.63
C ARG A 639 -15.54 32.74 -15.45
N GLY A 640 -16.48 31.79 -15.51
CA GLY A 640 -16.74 30.80 -14.47
C GLY A 640 -15.55 29.85 -14.28
N VAL A 641 -14.96 29.32 -15.37
CA VAL A 641 -13.76 28.47 -15.31
C VAL A 641 -12.59 29.21 -14.68
N LEU A 642 -12.31 30.43 -15.13
CA LEU A 642 -11.18 31.22 -14.62
C LEU A 642 -11.37 31.63 -13.15
N ARG A 643 -12.61 31.95 -12.74
CA ARG A 643 -12.91 32.27 -11.35
C ARG A 643 -12.83 31.02 -10.46
N GLY A 644 -13.35 29.91 -10.92
CA GLY A 644 -13.22 28.63 -10.23
C GLY A 644 -11.75 28.31 -9.95
N LEU A 645 -10.88 28.38 -10.94
CA LEU A 645 -9.43 28.16 -10.82
C LEU A 645 -8.79 29.10 -9.80
N ARG A 646 -9.11 30.42 -9.83
CA ARG A 646 -8.53 31.40 -8.89
C ARG A 646 -8.93 31.15 -7.44
N VAL A 647 -10.18 30.77 -7.21
CA VAL A 647 -10.74 30.58 -5.86
C VAL A 647 -10.27 29.27 -5.25
N THR A 648 -10.22 28.21 -6.04
CA THR A 648 -9.90 26.85 -5.53
C THR A 648 -8.41 26.52 -5.60
N GLY A 649 -7.65 27.12 -6.51
CA GLY A 649 -6.27 26.73 -6.79
C GLY A 649 -5.38 26.65 -5.56
N GLY A 650 -5.42 27.65 -4.67
CA GLY A 650 -4.60 27.67 -3.46
C GLY A 650 -4.94 26.56 -2.46
N VAL A 651 -6.24 26.31 -2.24
CA VAL A 651 -6.71 25.27 -1.31
C VAL A 651 -6.34 23.89 -1.83
N ILE A 652 -6.61 23.67 -3.10
CA ILE A 652 -6.36 22.38 -3.76
C ILE A 652 -4.87 22.04 -3.80
N THR A 653 -4.00 23.01 -4.18
CA THR A 653 -2.56 22.74 -4.22
C THR A 653 -1.98 22.49 -2.83
N SER A 654 -2.45 23.21 -1.81
CA SER A 654 -2.01 22.93 -0.44
C SER A 654 -2.45 21.54 0.02
N ALA A 655 -3.66 21.12 -0.31
CA ALA A 655 -4.18 19.80 -0.01
C ALA A 655 -3.38 18.68 -0.72
N GLY A 656 -3.09 18.86 -2.02
CA GLY A 656 -2.26 17.90 -2.75
C GLY A 656 -0.82 17.80 -2.23
N VAL A 657 -0.21 18.90 -1.80
CA VAL A 657 1.13 18.86 -1.16
C VAL A 657 1.08 18.11 0.17
N VAL A 658 0.03 18.31 0.98
CA VAL A 658 -0.17 17.55 2.22
C VAL A 658 -0.32 16.06 1.91
N LEU A 659 -1.19 15.71 0.97
CA LEU A 659 -1.43 14.31 0.59
C LEU A 659 -0.16 13.64 0.02
N ALA A 660 0.59 14.35 -0.83
CA ALA A 660 1.85 13.85 -1.34
C ALA A 660 2.88 13.59 -0.22
N ALA A 661 2.94 14.49 0.76
CA ALA A 661 3.83 14.33 1.92
C ALA A 661 3.41 13.17 2.83
N THR A 662 2.10 12.93 3.00
CA THR A 662 1.62 11.77 3.76
C THR A 662 1.96 10.46 3.06
N PHE A 663 1.78 10.36 1.74
CA PHE A 663 2.20 9.16 0.99
C PHE A 663 3.71 8.98 0.94
N ALA A 664 4.48 10.06 0.83
CA ALA A 664 5.95 10.00 0.90
C ALA A 664 6.44 9.45 2.25
N ALA A 665 5.69 9.62 3.33
CA ALA A 665 6.04 9.06 4.64
C ALA A 665 6.01 7.53 4.67
N LEU A 666 5.29 6.84 3.75
CA LEU A 666 5.37 5.38 3.60
C LEU A 666 6.80 4.89 3.31
N GLY A 667 7.63 5.70 2.66
CA GLY A 667 9.02 5.38 2.39
C GLY A 667 9.93 5.37 3.63
N VAL A 668 9.42 5.64 4.83
CA VAL A 668 10.13 5.46 6.10
C VAL A 668 10.18 3.97 6.47
N ILE A 669 9.19 3.20 6.04
CA ILE A 669 9.16 1.76 6.25
C ILE A 669 10.14 1.11 5.26
N PRO A 670 11.14 0.32 5.72
CA PRO A 670 12.14 -0.28 4.87
C PRO A 670 11.60 -1.51 4.10
N VAL A 671 10.42 -1.39 3.51
CA VAL A 671 9.78 -2.40 2.67
C VAL A 671 9.66 -1.85 1.25
N LEU A 672 10.22 -2.57 0.30
CA LEU A 672 10.38 -2.12 -1.08
C LEU A 672 9.05 -1.74 -1.74
N PHE A 673 8.02 -2.56 -1.57
CA PHE A 673 6.66 -2.26 -2.04
C PHE A 673 6.16 -0.88 -1.57
N LEU A 674 6.32 -0.58 -0.27
CA LEU A 674 5.85 0.69 0.31
C LEU A 674 6.68 1.89 -0.17
N LEU A 675 7.98 1.72 -0.36
CA LEU A 675 8.86 2.73 -0.95
C LEU A 675 8.45 3.04 -2.40
N GLN A 676 8.21 2.02 -3.20
CA GLN A 676 7.75 2.17 -4.59
C GLN A 676 6.41 2.89 -4.66
N LEU A 677 5.46 2.48 -3.82
CA LEU A 677 4.15 3.10 -3.72
C LEU A 677 4.24 4.57 -3.26
N ALA A 678 5.10 4.85 -2.26
CA ALA A 678 5.35 6.20 -1.76
C ALA A 678 5.83 7.13 -2.88
N ILE A 679 6.84 6.72 -3.65
CA ILE A 679 7.40 7.51 -4.74
C ILE A 679 6.35 7.78 -5.82
N ILE A 680 5.67 6.73 -6.30
CA ILE A 680 4.74 6.84 -7.43
C ILE A 680 3.51 7.65 -7.04
N VAL A 681 2.91 7.38 -5.87
CA VAL A 681 1.68 8.08 -5.45
C VAL A 681 1.97 9.52 -5.06
N ALA A 682 3.04 9.79 -4.29
CA ALA A 682 3.41 11.17 -3.95
C ALA A 682 3.69 12.02 -5.20
N LEU A 683 4.46 11.47 -6.14
CA LEU A 683 4.75 12.12 -7.43
C LEU A 683 3.46 12.35 -8.24
N GLY A 684 2.62 11.33 -8.35
CA GLY A 684 1.35 11.39 -9.09
C GLY A 684 0.39 12.44 -8.54
N VAL A 685 0.25 12.53 -7.22
CA VAL A 685 -0.56 13.56 -6.54
C VAL A 685 0.00 14.96 -6.82
N LEU A 686 1.32 15.14 -6.80
CA LEU A 686 1.96 16.42 -7.14
C LEU A 686 1.73 16.79 -8.61
N ILE A 687 1.90 15.86 -9.53
CA ILE A 687 1.64 16.06 -10.98
C ILE A 687 0.17 16.43 -11.19
N ASP A 688 -0.75 15.68 -10.61
CA ASP A 688 -2.18 15.93 -10.75
C ASP A 688 -2.55 17.32 -10.24
N THR A 689 -2.05 17.69 -9.06
CA THR A 689 -2.41 18.95 -8.40
C THR A 689 -1.78 20.17 -9.07
N THR A 690 -0.53 20.06 -9.56
CA THR A 690 0.21 21.21 -10.12
C THR A 690 0.02 21.34 -11.62
N LEU A 691 0.10 20.27 -12.40
CA LEU A 691 0.05 20.31 -13.86
C LEU A 691 -1.36 20.04 -14.40
N VAL A 692 -1.95 18.90 -14.00
CA VAL A 692 -3.23 18.46 -14.59
C VAL A 692 -4.34 19.43 -14.22
N ARG A 693 -4.52 19.69 -12.96
CA ARG A 693 -5.63 20.49 -12.44
C ARG A 693 -5.44 21.99 -12.61
N SER A 694 -4.21 22.46 -12.49
CA SER A 694 -3.95 23.90 -12.58
C SER A 694 -3.82 24.40 -14.01
N LEU A 695 -3.40 23.55 -14.95
CA LEU A 695 -3.13 23.91 -16.33
C LEU A 695 -4.00 23.13 -17.32
N LEU A 696 -3.93 21.77 -17.31
CA LEU A 696 -4.52 20.93 -18.34
C LEU A 696 -6.05 21.00 -18.34
N VAL A 697 -6.69 20.69 -17.21
CA VAL A 697 -8.16 20.64 -17.09
C VAL A 697 -8.81 22.01 -17.37
N PRO A 698 -8.36 23.14 -16.79
CA PRO A 698 -8.95 24.43 -17.11
C PRO A 698 -8.74 24.86 -18.56
N ALA A 699 -7.57 24.56 -19.13
CA ALA A 699 -7.28 24.91 -20.53
C ALA A 699 -8.15 24.10 -21.50
N LEU A 700 -8.32 22.79 -21.27
CA LEU A 700 -9.23 21.92 -22.03
C LEU A 700 -10.70 22.36 -21.88
N ALA A 701 -11.12 22.68 -20.65
CA ALA A 701 -12.47 23.17 -20.42
C ALA A 701 -12.78 24.48 -21.17
N LEU A 702 -11.80 25.39 -21.27
CA LEU A 702 -11.93 26.63 -22.06
C LEU A 702 -11.97 26.35 -23.57
N GLU A 703 -11.21 25.38 -24.06
CA GLU A 703 -11.13 25.06 -25.50
C GLU A 703 -12.41 24.33 -25.95
N ILE A 704 -12.91 23.37 -25.18
CA ILE A 704 -14.17 22.67 -25.45
C ILE A 704 -15.36 23.64 -25.30
N GLY A 705 -15.22 24.65 -24.46
CA GLY A 705 -16.24 25.66 -24.23
C GLY A 705 -17.49 25.10 -23.52
N PRO A 706 -18.70 25.65 -23.85
CA PRO A 706 -19.96 25.21 -23.20
C PRO A 706 -20.30 23.73 -23.39
N ASN A 707 -19.73 23.08 -24.41
CA ASN A 707 -19.94 21.65 -24.67
C ASN A 707 -19.33 20.76 -23.56
N THR A 708 -18.42 21.29 -22.75
CA THR A 708 -17.94 20.63 -21.54
C THR A 708 -19.09 20.15 -20.63
N TRP A 709 -20.24 20.81 -20.68
CA TRP A 709 -21.41 20.48 -19.86
C TRP A 709 -22.46 19.62 -20.56
N TRP A 710 -22.14 19.06 -21.73
CA TRP A 710 -23.09 18.20 -22.45
C TRP A 710 -23.40 16.92 -21.64
N PRO A 711 -24.67 16.47 -21.54
CA PRO A 711 -25.90 16.96 -22.19
C PRO A 711 -26.60 18.13 -21.45
N SER A 712 -26.09 18.61 -20.31
CA SER A 712 -26.66 19.74 -19.58
C SER A 712 -26.65 21.03 -20.42
N LYS A 713 -27.69 21.86 -20.27
CA LYS A 713 -27.78 23.18 -20.91
C LYS A 713 -26.95 24.24 -20.16
N LEU A 714 -26.19 23.88 -19.16
CA LEU A 714 -25.36 24.78 -18.37
C LEU A 714 -24.30 25.42 -19.27
N GLY A 715 -24.14 26.73 -19.24
CA GLY A 715 -23.18 27.46 -20.08
C GLY A 715 -23.71 27.93 -21.42
N ARG A 716 -24.84 27.47 -21.88
CA ARG A 716 -25.64 28.15 -22.91
C ARG A 716 -26.36 29.28 -22.17
N GLY A 717 -25.76 30.48 -22.18
CA GLY A 717 -26.31 31.65 -21.52
C GLY A 717 -27.78 31.88 -21.89
N PRO A 718 -28.53 32.62 -21.08
CA PRO A 718 -29.87 33.02 -21.49
C PRO A 718 -29.73 33.76 -22.84
N ARG A 719 -30.52 33.33 -23.85
CA ARG A 719 -30.61 33.98 -25.14
C ARG A 719 -31.09 35.42 -24.96
#